data_ec6e89693891923f201eb3ce9361d43d
#
_entry.id   ec6e89693891923f201eb3ce9361d43d
#
_cell.length_a   1.000
_cell.length_b   1.000
_cell.length_c   1.000
_cell.angle_alpha   90.00
_cell.angle_beta   90.00
_cell.angle_gamma   90.00
#
_symmetry.space_group_name_H-M   'P 1'
#
loop_
_entity.id
_entity.type
_entity.pdbx_description
1 polymer ?
#
loop_
_entity_poly.entity_id
_entity_poly.type
_entity_poly.pdbx_seq_one_letter_code
_entity_poly.pdbx_strand_id
1 'polypeptide(L)'
;AGAFFQFKSLNNAISLLIQKQPFSISVFRDSILVFKEDRGLFFKPQSRGLSISLRPGEAIFGGGSRALPMNRRGHIFPLYNTAVYGYANGVNQLNVSIPFFVSTSNYGLLIDSPIAGAIDCGVSEKNTFKIAQTHGRLSYFLIIDSNYESILKHYAELTGKQPLPPLWSMGYIQSRYGYKSQTEVLNLVQDFQKSDIPLDAIVLDLFWFGDKQQMGSFDWDSKNWPDPLGMMRTLKKRNIHTILITEPYFTKTSSQYSIAENKGLFTKTEQGATYLLKDFWAGSASLLDLTNPKSTSWMGQLYAKHMNTGVSGWWCDLGEPEMHPLDMQHLGGSTLETHNNYSMHWMDVLDQTHKQYAPGNRLFNLIRSGGPGMQRYSAFPWSGDVQRSASGLQAQIPIMLGMSMSGVGYMHSDLGGFTGGPKNEXLYXRWMQFGAFTPIMXAHGXGVPSEPIYYSDSIKXIVQYFIKLRMQFLPYNYTMAFHNARYGTPLARPIFWNGPSSKEFTDINDQYYWGNDIIVAPILHSDSISRKVILPPGKWFDFWSNYRIPGNSNFVMPAPLNMIPLFVKGGSVIPLTFPINNTASYAGDSLLLIYFRDSSITEVKSQVFFDDGFSSSSLKDGNFRLLGIQVKEDKTQQMIQFSMNTMEGNGYAGEPESRMVITKWIDVPKPRKILIGKSTIPMAKDEMSLYTSPMPIAWHKKSVNPVLPDELHIRCKAGQASMNAIILQYGKGGKK
;
A
#
# COMPACT_ATOMS: atom_id res chain seq x y z
N ALA A 1 -8.48 -50.13 17.05
CA ALA A 1 -8.71 -49.36 15.83
C ALA A 1 -8.43 -47.88 16.12
N GLY A 2 -7.46 -47.31 15.40
CA GLY A 2 -6.96 -45.98 15.69
C GLY A 2 -8.03 -44.90 15.65
N ALA A 3 -8.02 -44.08 16.70
CA ALA A 3 -8.90 -42.92 16.78
C ALA A 3 -8.41 -41.76 15.94
N PHE A 4 -7.25 -41.91 15.30
CA PHE A 4 -6.54 -40.83 14.60
C PHE A 4 -6.02 -41.24 13.24
N PHE A 5 -5.89 -40.28 12.33
CA PHE A 5 -5.05 -40.36 11.15
C PHE A 5 -3.90 -39.35 11.31
N GLN A 6 -2.70 -39.74 10.89
CA GLN A 6 -1.55 -38.84 10.92
C GLN A 6 -0.92 -38.76 9.53
N PHE A 7 -0.62 -37.56 9.09
CA PHE A 7 0.04 -37.27 7.83
C PHE A 7 1.28 -36.41 8.11
N LYS A 8 2.32 -36.60 7.32
CA LYS A 8 3.55 -35.80 7.45
C LYS A 8 3.99 -35.30 6.09
N SER A 9 4.56 -34.10 6.08
CA SER A 9 5.19 -33.58 4.88
C SER A 9 6.41 -34.44 4.50
N LEU A 10 6.86 -34.32 3.26
CA LEU A 10 7.99 -35.11 2.76
C LEU A 10 9.25 -34.91 3.60
N ASN A 11 9.46 -33.72 4.13
CA ASN A 11 10.63 -33.41 4.97
C ASN A 11 10.35 -33.61 6.47
N ASN A 12 9.16 -34.13 6.81
CA ASN A 12 8.71 -34.36 8.19
C ASN A 12 8.60 -33.10 9.06
N ALA A 13 8.71 -31.91 8.45
CA ALA A 13 8.64 -30.67 9.22
C ALA A 13 7.22 -30.34 9.66
N ILE A 14 6.23 -30.71 8.85
CA ILE A 14 4.81 -30.48 9.14
C ILE A 14 4.13 -31.82 9.36
N SER A 15 3.35 -31.94 10.41
CA SER A 15 2.49 -33.09 10.59
C SER A 15 1.06 -32.68 10.90
N LEU A 16 0.12 -33.45 10.37
CA LEU A 16 -1.29 -33.25 10.49
C LEU A 16 -1.88 -34.43 11.24
N LEU A 17 -2.61 -34.13 12.30
CA LEU A 17 -3.28 -35.16 13.09
C LEU A 17 -4.80 -34.94 12.98
N ILE A 18 -5.51 -35.93 12.46
CA ILE A 18 -6.97 -35.89 12.35
C ILE A 18 -7.57 -36.83 13.39
N GLN A 19 -8.24 -36.24 14.36
CA GLN A 19 -9.01 -37.01 15.35
C GLN A 19 -10.40 -37.27 14.79
N LYS A 20 -10.87 -38.50 14.93
CA LYS A 20 -12.16 -38.94 14.33
C LYS A 20 -13.35 -38.52 15.16
N GLN A 21 -13.27 -38.67 16.50
CA GLN A 21 -14.39 -38.37 17.38
C GLN A 21 -13.92 -37.81 18.71
N PRO A 22 -14.33 -36.62 19.07
CA PRO A 22 -14.99 -35.67 18.15
C PRO A 22 -14.05 -35.28 17.02
N PHE A 23 -14.57 -34.98 15.85
CA PHE A 23 -13.73 -34.63 14.70
C PHE A 23 -12.95 -33.34 14.97
N SER A 24 -11.64 -33.40 14.74
CA SER A 24 -10.78 -32.23 14.97
C SER A 24 -9.46 -32.41 14.21
N ILE A 25 -8.92 -31.30 13.73
CA ILE A 25 -7.64 -31.29 13.03
C ILE A 25 -6.64 -30.50 13.88
N SER A 26 -5.45 -31.09 14.07
CA SER A 26 -4.32 -30.41 14.71
C SER A 26 -3.13 -30.44 13.75
N VAL A 27 -2.39 -29.33 13.72
CA VAL A 27 -1.22 -29.21 12.84
C VAL A 27 -0.01 -28.82 13.68
N PHE A 28 1.09 -29.53 13.45
CA PHE A 28 2.34 -29.34 14.16
C PHE A 28 3.43 -28.94 13.17
N ARG A 29 4.35 -28.11 13.63
CA ARG A 29 5.57 -27.76 12.92
C ARG A 29 6.75 -28.12 13.82
N ASP A 30 7.64 -28.98 13.33
CA ASP A 30 8.78 -29.46 14.11
C ASP A 30 8.34 -29.95 15.50
N SER A 31 7.24 -30.69 15.53
CA SER A 31 6.63 -31.28 16.73
C SER A 31 6.00 -30.28 17.69
N ILE A 32 5.95 -29.00 17.32
CA ILE A 32 5.28 -27.96 18.12
C ILE A 32 3.86 -27.74 17.54
N LEU A 33 2.84 -27.77 18.39
CA LEU A 33 1.47 -27.51 17.96
C LEU A 33 1.33 -26.05 17.55
N VAL A 34 0.93 -25.81 16.30
CA VAL A 34 0.74 -24.44 15.79
C VAL A 34 -0.72 -24.09 15.54
N PHE A 35 -1.56 -25.10 15.24
CA PHE A 35 -2.98 -24.86 14.91
C PHE A 35 -3.79 -26.04 15.42
N LYS A 36 -4.96 -25.74 15.99
CA LYS A 36 -5.87 -26.80 16.42
C LYS A 36 -7.31 -26.32 16.31
N GLU A 37 -8.17 -27.14 15.66
CA GLU A 37 -9.61 -26.94 15.75
C GLU A 37 -10.05 -27.25 17.17
N ASP A 38 -10.83 -26.35 17.76
CA ASP A 38 -11.32 -26.54 19.13
C ASP A 38 -12.39 -27.64 19.15
N ARG A 39 -13.56 -27.29 18.66
CA ARG A 39 -14.68 -28.28 18.52
C ARG A 39 -14.95 -28.59 17.05
N GLY A 40 -14.06 -28.14 16.16
CA GLY A 40 -14.19 -28.40 14.75
C GLY A 40 -15.35 -27.67 14.10
N LEU A 41 -15.89 -28.33 13.09
CA LEU A 41 -17.02 -27.78 12.35
C LEU A 41 -18.32 -27.89 13.16
N PHE A 42 -19.16 -26.88 13.04
CA PHE A 42 -20.52 -26.95 13.62
C PHE A 42 -21.53 -26.56 12.53
N PHE A 43 -22.72 -27.14 12.66
CA PHE A 43 -23.84 -26.93 11.75
C PHE A 43 -25.10 -26.67 12.54
N LYS A 44 -25.73 -25.53 12.33
CA LYS A 44 -27.00 -25.13 12.90
C LYS A 44 -27.91 -24.67 11.76
N PRO A 45 -29.24 -24.60 11.95
CA PRO A 45 -30.11 -24.25 10.83
C PRO A 45 -29.77 -23.00 10.05
N GLN A 46 -29.22 -21.97 10.71
CA GLN A 46 -28.91 -20.71 10.06
C GLN A 46 -27.46 -20.27 10.30
N SER A 47 -26.58 -21.22 10.66
CA SER A 47 -25.18 -20.89 10.92
C SER A 47 -24.29 -22.12 10.77
N ARG A 48 -23.23 -22.00 10.03
CA ARG A 48 -22.21 -23.02 9.85
C ARG A 48 -20.86 -22.41 10.12
N GLY A 49 -19.99 -23.16 10.76
CA GLY A 49 -18.72 -22.54 11.07
C GLY A 49 -17.67 -23.48 11.62
N LEU A 50 -16.64 -22.87 12.13
CA LEU A 50 -15.43 -23.51 12.60
C LEU A 50 -14.98 -22.80 13.87
N SER A 51 -14.60 -23.60 14.88
CA SER A 51 -14.01 -23.09 16.12
C SER A 51 -12.56 -23.55 16.19
N ILE A 52 -11.65 -22.62 16.47
CA ILE A 52 -10.20 -22.83 16.53
C ILE A 52 -9.71 -22.42 17.91
N SER A 53 -8.84 -23.25 18.49
CA SER A 53 -8.21 -22.95 19.79
C SER A 53 -7.13 -21.89 19.64
N LEU A 54 -7.16 -20.90 20.51
CA LEU A 54 -6.12 -19.88 20.61
C LEU A 54 -5.31 -20.12 21.88
N ARG A 55 -3.99 -20.00 21.78
CA ARG A 55 -3.13 -20.06 22.95
C ARG A 55 -3.26 -18.76 23.77
N PRO A 56 -3.00 -18.80 25.08
CA PRO A 56 -2.94 -17.56 25.85
C PRO A 56 -1.92 -16.60 25.24
N GLY A 57 -2.31 -15.35 25.05
CA GLY A 57 -1.44 -14.34 24.45
C GLY A 57 -1.32 -14.36 22.95
N GLU A 58 -1.90 -15.36 22.28
CA GLU A 58 -1.88 -15.41 20.80
C GLU A 58 -2.66 -14.23 20.23
N ALA A 59 -2.04 -13.51 19.28
CA ALA A 59 -2.69 -12.41 18.57
C ALA A 59 -3.07 -12.85 17.16
N ILE A 60 -4.15 -12.28 16.66
CA ILE A 60 -4.70 -12.58 15.32
C ILE A 60 -4.82 -11.27 14.56
N PHE A 61 -4.30 -11.25 13.33
CA PHE A 61 -4.27 -10.07 12.47
C PHE A 61 -5.01 -10.35 11.16
N GLY A 62 -5.42 -9.30 10.46
CA GLY A 62 -6.04 -9.43 9.15
C GLY A 62 -7.54 -9.20 9.18
N GLY A 63 -8.27 -9.92 8.33
CA GLY A 63 -9.72 -9.78 8.24
C GLY A 63 -10.20 -8.67 7.33
N GLY A 64 -9.29 -7.99 6.63
CA GLY A 64 -9.63 -6.92 5.70
C GLY A 64 -9.63 -5.54 6.34
N SER A 65 -10.42 -4.64 5.77
CA SER A 65 -10.46 -3.21 6.15
C SER A 65 -11.38 -3.01 7.34
N ARG A 66 -10.80 -2.64 8.49
CA ARG A 66 -11.55 -2.40 9.74
C ARG A 66 -10.82 -1.37 10.57
N ALA A 67 -11.58 -0.45 11.16
CA ALA A 67 -11.01 0.59 12.04
C ALA A 67 -10.92 0.06 13.48
N LEU A 68 -10.32 -1.11 13.63
CA LEU A 68 -10.12 -1.83 14.90
C LEU A 68 -8.64 -1.98 15.17
N PRO A 69 -8.24 -2.21 16.43
CA PRO A 69 -6.83 -2.50 16.72
C PRO A 69 -6.29 -3.65 15.88
N MET A 70 -5.00 -3.59 15.57
CA MET A 70 -4.31 -4.60 14.75
C MET A 70 -4.57 -6.02 15.24
N ASN A 71 -4.46 -6.24 16.54
CA ASN A 71 -4.79 -7.52 17.15
C ASN A 71 -6.32 -7.62 17.24
N ARG A 72 -6.88 -8.48 16.40
CA ARG A 72 -8.34 -8.67 16.34
C ARG A 72 -8.90 -9.44 17.54
N ARG A 73 -8.02 -10.03 18.37
CA ARG A 73 -8.48 -10.77 19.54
C ARG A 73 -9.20 -9.79 20.51
N GLY A 74 -10.37 -10.22 20.98
CA GLY A 74 -11.24 -9.39 21.81
C GLY A 74 -12.30 -8.63 21.04
N HIS A 75 -12.49 -8.95 19.75
CA HIS A 75 -13.46 -8.26 18.89
C HIS A 75 -14.35 -9.24 18.15
N ILE A 76 -15.61 -8.81 17.93
CA ILE A 76 -16.58 -9.48 17.05
C ILE A 76 -16.80 -8.55 15.86
N PHE A 77 -16.78 -9.10 14.66
CA PHE A 77 -17.02 -8.28 13.47
C PHE A 77 -17.63 -9.10 12.33
N PRO A 78 -18.47 -8.47 11.51
CA PRO A 78 -19.06 -9.16 10.37
C PRO A 78 -18.09 -9.35 9.23
N LEU A 79 -18.34 -10.38 8.44
CA LEU A 79 -17.69 -10.58 7.14
C LEU A 79 -18.73 -10.17 6.08
N TYR A 80 -18.84 -8.87 5.86
CA TYR A 80 -19.85 -8.30 4.97
C TYR A 80 -19.39 -6.90 4.54
N ASN A 81 -19.01 -6.75 3.28
CA ASN A 81 -18.48 -5.49 2.75
C ASN A 81 -19.51 -4.38 2.94
N THR A 82 -19.13 -3.29 3.62
CA THR A 82 -20.09 -2.25 4.00
C THR A 82 -19.46 -0.87 3.86
N ALA A 83 -20.15 0.02 3.15
CA ALA A 83 -19.77 1.43 3.11
C ALA A 83 -20.34 2.13 4.35
N VAL A 84 -19.48 2.86 5.07
CA VAL A 84 -19.90 3.62 6.24
C VAL A 84 -19.50 5.08 6.02
N TYR A 85 -20.47 5.91 5.65
CA TYR A 85 -20.23 7.32 5.36
C TYR A 85 -19.86 8.07 6.63
N GLY A 86 -18.71 8.73 6.63
CA GLY A 86 -18.25 9.50 7.77
C GLY A 86 -17.75 8.67 8.95
N TYR A 87 -17.17 7.51 8.66
CA TYR A 87 -16.68 6.65 9.74
C TYR A 87 -15.46 7.26 10.44
N ALA A 88 -15.24 6.80 11.67
CA ALA A 88 -14.11 7.19 12.50
C ALA A 88 -13.52 5.94 13.14
N ASN A 89 -12.55 6.12 14.02
CA ASN A 89 -11.88 5.00 14.71
C ASN A 89 -12.89 4.18 15.52
N GLY A 90 -12.71 2.87 15.55
CA GLY A 90 -13.55 1.94 16.31
C GLY A 90 -14.61 1.22 15.50
N VAL A 91 -14.80 1.57 14.23
CA VAL A 91 -15.79 0.92 13.38
C VAL A 91 -15.29 -0.48 12.97
N ASN A 92 -16.10 -1.49 13.23
CA ASN A 92 -15.69 -2.89 13.03
C ASN A 92 -16.04 -3.47 11.66
N GLN A 93 -16.63 -2.66 10.77
CA GLN A 93 -17.11 -3.13 9.48
C GLN A 93 -16.94 -2.02 8.45
N LEU A 94 -16.14 -2.30 7.42
CA LEU A 94 -15.88 -1.34 6.34
C LEU A 94 -15.95 -2.07 4.99
N ASN A 95 -15.37 -1.48 3.96
CA ASN A 95 -15.65 -1.79 2.57
C ASN A 95 -15.09 -3.11 2.06
N VAL A 96 -14.08 -3.68 2.75
CA VAL A 96 -13.43 -4.91 2.28
C VAL A 96 -13.33 -5.91 3.41
N SER A 97 -14.01 -7.05 3.26
CA SER A 97 -13.86 -8.19 4.16
C SER A 97 -13.00 -9.24 3.47
N ILE A 98 -11.90 -9.60 4.11
CA ILE A 98 -11.01 -10.65 3.62
C ILE A 98 -10.87 -11.68 4.75
N PRO A 99 -11.51 -12.85 4.63
CA PRO A 99 -11.43 -13.85 5.70
C PRO A 99 -10.11 -14.62 5.65
N PHE A 100 -9.01 -13.85 5.72
CA PHE A 100 -7.64 -14.35 5.85
C PHE A 100 -7.05 -13.73 7.10
N PHE A 101 -6.53 -14.60 7.99
CA PHE A 101 -6.05 -14.20 9.31
C PHE A 101 -4.65 -14.77 9.54
N VAL A 102 -3.79 -13.97 10.11
CA VAL A 102 -2.40 -14.36 10.42
C VAL A 102 -2.23 -14.34 11.94
N SER A 103 -1.62 -15.41 12.46
CA SER A 103 -1.44 -15.60 13.89
C SER A 103 0.01 -15.44 14.31
N THR A 104 0.22 -14.94 15.54
CA THR A 104 1.55 -14.97 16.17
C THR A 104 2.04 -16.42 16.41
N SER A 105 1.19 -17.43 16.22
CA SER A 105 1.60 -18.84 16.23
C SER A 105 2.19 -19.28 14.87
N ASN A 106 2.41 -18.33 13.97
CA ASN A 106 3.05 -18.56 12.66
C ASN A 106 2.22 -19.43 11.72
N TYR A 107 0.94 -19.10 11.62
CA TYR A 107 0.09 -19.63 10.55
C TYR A 107 -0.76 -18.53 9.94
N GLY A 108 -1.19 -18.75 8.69
CA GLY A 108 -2.24 -17.99 8.03
C GLY A 108 -3.42 -18.89 7.76
N LEU A 109 -4.61 -18.39 8.02
CA LEU A 109 -5.87 -19.14 7.81
C LEU A 109 -6.73 -18.39 6.82
N LEU A 110 -6.99 -18.99 5.66
CA LEU A 110 -7.88 -18.42 4.64
C LEU A 110 -9.16 -19.24 4.59
N ILE A 111 -10.30 -18.61 4.87
CA ILE A 111 -11.61 -19.21 4.69
C ILE A 111 -12.02 -18.96 3.24
N ASP A 112 -12.16 -20.03 2.47
CA ASP A 112 -12.45 -19.94 1.05
C ASP A 112 -13.97 -19.96 0.81
N SER A 113 -14.61 -18.84 1.15
CA SER A 113 -16.05 -18.67 1.00
C SER A 113 -16.37 -17.18 0.87
N PRO A 114 -17.16 -16.79 -0.14
CA PRO A 114 -17.64 -15.42 -0.24
C PRO A 114 -18.92 -15.16 0.56
N ILE A 115 -19.46 -16.18 1.20
CA ILE A 115 -20.77 -16.08 1.86
C ILE A 115 -20.68 -15.19 3.09
N ALA A 116 -21.71 -14.38 3.29
CA ALA A 116 -21.81 -13.48 4.43
C ALA A 116 -21.66 -14.25 5.75
N GLY A 117 -20.91 -13.67 6.68
CA GLY A 117 -20.63 -14.33 7.93
C GLY A 117 -20.16 -13.37 9.01
N ALA A 118 -19.54 -13.92 10.04
CA ALA A 118 -19.03 -13.15 11.16
C ALA A 118 -17.88 -13.87 11.86
N ILE A 119 -17.05 -13.09 12.53
CA ILE A 119 -15.93 -13.57 13.33
C ILE A 119 -16.19 -13.21 14.80
N ASP A 120 -15.95 -14.16 15.68
CA ASP A 120 -15.85 -13.92 17.12
C ASP A 120 -14.44 -14.34 17.53
N CYS A 121 -13.60 -13.34 17.75
CA CYS A 121 -12.19 -13.59 18.05
C CYS A 121 -11.96 -13.42 19.54
N GLY A 122 -12.25 -14.45 20.31
CA GLY A 122 -11.96 -14.49 21.74
C GLY A 122 -12.90 -13.67 22.61
N VAL A 123 -14.10 -13.33 22.17
CA VAL A 123 -15.06 -12.56 22.96
C VAL A 123 -15.99 -13.48 23.72
N SER A 124 -16.79 -14.31 23.04
CA SER A 124 -17.69 -15.23 23.73
C SER A 124 -16.93 -16.30 24.50
N GLU A 125 -15.80 -16.75 23.95
CA GLU A 125 -14.90 -17.69 24.63
C GLU A 125 -13.47 -17.18 24.45
N LYS A 126 -12.81 -16.90 25.55
CA LYS A 126 -11.53 -16.19 25.60
C LYS A 126 -10.44 -16.80 24.71
N ASN A 127 -10.38 -18.13 24.64
CA ASN A 127 -9.35 -18.85 23.92
C ASN A 127 -9.88 -19.52 22.64
N THR A 128 -10.91 -18.94 22.04
CA THR A 128 -11.54 -19.51 20.83
C THR A 128 -11.70 -18.44 19.76
N PHE A 129 -11.24 -18.75 18.55
CA PHE A 129 -11.53 -17.98 17.34
C PHE A 129 -12.63 -18.73 16.60
N LYS A 130 -13.75 -18.07 16.38
CA LYS A 130 -14.91 -18.70 15.78
C LYS A 130 -15.30 -17.96 14.51
N ILE A 131 -15.43 -18.70 13.43
CA ILE A 131 -15.96 -18.16 12.18
C ILE A 131 -17.29 -18.85 11.87
N ALA A 132 -18.30 -18.06 11.51
CA ALA A 132 -19.60 -18.56 11.14
C ALA A 132 -20.08 -17.89 9.88
N GLN A 133 -20.70 -18.67 8.98
CA GLN A 133 -21.38 -18.14 7.81
C GLN A 133 -22.84 -18.61 7.81
N THR A 134 -23.68 -17.91 7.05
CA THR A 134 -25.12 -18.13 7.11
C THR A 134 -25.53 -19.48 6.54
N HIS A 135 -24.84 -19.94 5.50
CA HIS A 135 -25.18 -21.19 4.81
C HIS A 135 -24.01 -21.61 3.92
N GLY A 136 -24.21 -22.66 3.14
CA GLY A 136 -23.25 -23.04 2.13
C GLY A 136 -22.12 -23.92 2.64
N ARG A 137 -21.16 -24.16 1.75
CA ARG A 137 -19.98 -24.96 2.02
C ARG A 137 -18.96 -24.15 2.79
N LEU A 138 -18.25 -24.80 3.70
CA LEU A 138 -17.13 -24.19 4.40
C LEU A 138 -15.86 -24.95 4.05
N SER A 139 -14.85 -24.26 3.56
CA SER A 139 -13.53 -24.83 3.33
C SER A 139 -12.47 -23.79 3.72
N TYR A 140 -11.27 -24.26 4.06
CA TYR A 140 -10.21 -23.35 4.42
C TYR A 140 -8.85 -23.88 3.99
N PHE A 141 -7.91 -22.94 3.82
CA PHE A 141 -6.51 -23.21 3.58
C PHE A 141 -5.73 -22.77 4.80
N LEU A 142 -4.78 -23.60 5.23
CA LEU A 142 -3.88 -23.26 6.33
C LEU A 142 -2.48 -23.17 5.77
N ILE A 143 -1.85 -22.02 6.00
CA ILE A 143 -0.49 -21.73 5.54
C ILE A 143 0.40 -21.68 6.78
N ILE A 144 1.46 -22.47 6.80
CA ILE A 144 2.37 -22.56 7.95
C ILE A 144 3.77 -22.24 7.48
N ASP A 145 4.40 -21.24 8.10
CA ASP A 145 5.79 -20.92 7.84
C ASP A 145 6.39 -20.20 9.07
N SER A 146 7.67 -19.84 8.99
CA SER A 146 8.41 -19.34 10.14
C SER A 146 8.20 -17.86 10.46
N ASN A 147 7.69 -17.08 9.52
CA ASN A 147 7.54 -15.64 9.71
C ASN A 147 6.41 -15.08 8.85
N TYR A 148 6.04 -13.83 9.13
CA TYR A 148 4.92 -13.18 8.44
C TYR A 148 5.20 -13.01 6.94
N GLU A 149 6.42 -12.66 6.59
CA GLU A 149 6.80 -12.45 5.20
C GLU A 149 6.57 -13.70 4.36
N SER A 150 7.01 -14.86 4.87
CA SER A 150 6.82 -16.14 4.17
C SER A 150 5.35 -16.53 4.09
N ILE A 151 4.59 -16.30 5.15
CA ILE A 151 3.15 -16.61 5.15
C ILE A 151 2.43 -15.78 4.08
N LEU A 152 2.73 -14.48 4.00
CA LEU A 152 2.10 -13.61 2.99
C LEU A 152 2.58 -13.96 1.58
N LYS A 153 3.82 -14.40 1.43
CA LYS A 153 4.33 -14.86 0.14
C LYS A 153 3.52 -16.07 -0.34
N HIS A 154 3.29 -17.05 0.53
CA HIS A 154 2.49 -18.22 0.17
C HIS A 154 1.03 -17.84 -0.11
N TYR A 155 0.49 -16.88 0.64
CA TYR A 155 -0.85 -16.36 0.36
C TYR A 155 -0.91 -15.76 -1.07
N ALA A 156 0.09 -14.97 -1.45
CA ALA A 156 0.14 -14.38 -2.78
C ALA A 156 0.32 -15.44 -3.87
N GLU A 157 1.11 -16.48 -3.59
CA GLU A 157 1.25 -17.61 -4.52
C GLU A 157 -0.08 -18.34 -4.72
N LEU A 158 -0.86 -18.47 -3.65
CA LEU A 158 -2.15 -19.15 -3.68
C LEU A 158 -3.23 -18.31 -4.37
N THR A 159 -3.27 -17.01 -4.14
CA THR A 159 -4.38 -16.14 -4.56
C THR A 159 -4.03 -15.21 -5.72
N GLY A 160 -2.76 -15.10 -6.09
CA GLY A 160 -2.31 -14.23 -7.14
C GLY A 160 -1.48 -13.06 -6.61
N LYS A 161 -0.52 -12.63 -7.40
CA LYS A 161 0.39 -11.55 -7.04
C LYS A 161 -0.12 -10.21 -7.59
N GLN A 162 0.19 -9.14 -6.89
CA GLN A 162 -0.10 -7.79 -7.35
C GLN A 162 0.85 -7.43 -8.50
N PRO A 163 0.37 -7.06 -9.68
CA PRO A 163 1.28 -6.56 -10.72
C PRO A 163 1.95 -5.26 -10.28
N LEU A 164 3.10 -4.96 -10.88
CA LEU A 164 3.77 -3.67 -10.62
C LEU A 164 2.81 -2.50 -10.92
N PRO A 165 2.81 -1.47 -10.08
CA PRO A 165 2.00 -0.29 -10.34
C PRO A 165 2.61 0.55 -11.46
N PRO A 166 1.80 1.36 -12.16
CA PRO A 166 2.38 2.42 -12.99
C PRO A 166 3.21 3.34 -12.09
N LEU A 167 4.39 3.72 -12.54
CA LEU A 167 5.28 4.55 -11.72
C LEU A 167 4.61 5.86 -11.29
N TRP A 168 3.79 6.46 -12.17
CA TRP A 168 3.11 7.71 -11.85
C TRP A 168 2.21 7.58 -10.61
N SER A 169 1.69 6.39 -10.34
CA SER A 169 0.82 6.18 -9.17
C SER A 169 1.57 6.26 -7.86
N MET A 170 2.90 6.20 -7.89
CA MET A 170 3.73 6.33 -6.70
C MET A 170 4.04 7.79 -6.36
N GLY A 171 3.62 8.73 -7.21
CA GLY A 171 3.78 10.17 -6.98
C GLY A 171 2.64 10.77 -6.19
N TYR A 172 2.13 11.93 -6.65
CA TYR A 172 1.03 12.63 -5.97
C TYR A 172 -0.20 12.69 -6.88
N ILE A 173 -1.34 12.30 -6.33
CA ILE A 173 -2.62 12.22 -7.05
C ILE A 173 -3.61 13.17 -6.37
N GLN A 174 -4.25 14.04 -7.17
CA GLN A 174 -5.22 15.01 -6.68
C GLN A 174 -6.64 14.64 -7.11
N SER A 175 -7.56 14.69 -6.16
CA SER A 175 -8.97 14.41 -6.38
C SER A 175 -9.82 15.33 -5.53
N ARG A 176 -11.07 15.47 -5.90
CA ARG A 176 -12.10 16.17 -5.12
C ARG A 176 -13.48 15.73 -5.58
N TYR A 177 -14.48 15.81 -4.73
CA TYR A 177 -15.89 15.66 -5.09
C TYR A 177 -16.44 17.06 -5.34
N GLY A 178 -16.36 17.62 -6.51
CA GLY A 178 -15.71 17.09 -7.72
C GLY A 178 -15.35 18.25 -8.62
N TYR A 179 -14.46 17.95 -9.58
CA TYR A 179 -14.16 18.90 -10.65
C TYR A 179 -15.28 18.80 -11.69
N LYS A 180 -15.85 19.94 -12.09
CA LYS A 180 -17.11 19.92 -12.84
C LYS A 180 -16.97 20.31 -14.30
N SER A 181 -15.77 20.68 -14.75
CA SER A 181 -15.57 21.06 -16.14
C SER A 181 -14.10 20.91 -16.57
N GLN A 182 -13.93 20.83 -17.86
CA GLN A 182 -12.62 20.80 -18.49
C GLN A 182 -11.81 22.06 -18.15
N THR A 183 -12.45 23.21 -18.17
CA THR A 183 -11.80 24.48 -17.82
C THR A 183 -11.31 24.46 -16.39
N GLU A 184 -12.12 23.98 -15.46
CA GLU A 184 -11.73 23.89 -14.06
C GLU A 184 -10.48 23.02 -13.87
N VAL A 185 -10.42 21.85 -14.56
CA VAL A 185 -9.28 20.95 -14.47
C VAL A 185 -8.02 21.62 -15.01
N LEU A 186 -8.10 22.23 -16.18
CA LEU A 186 -6.92 22.87 -16.80
C LEU A 186 -6.42 24.03 -15.95
N ASN A 187 -7.32 24.82 -15.35
CA ASN A 187 -6.92 25.90 -14.45
C ASN A 187 -6.26 25.36 -13.18
N LEU A 188 -6.81 24.31 -12.62
CA LEU A 188 -6.24 23.68 -11.41
C LEU A 188 -4.80 23.22 -11.65
N VAL A 189 -4.57 22.55 -12.77
CA VAL A 189 -3.24 22.06 -13.13
C VAL A 189 -2.25 23.22 -13.29
N GLN A 190 -2.72 24.32 -13.90
CA GLN A 190 -1.89 25.51 -14.04
C GLN A 190 -1.55 26.11 -12.67
N ASP A 191 -2.51 26.13 -11.75
CA ASP A 191 -2.29 26.66 -10.39
C ASP A 191 -1.30 25.80 -9.61
N PHE A 192 -1.35 24.47 -9.78
CA PHE A 192 -0.33 23.59 -9.19
C PHE A 192 1.05 23.92 -9.73
N GLN A 193 1.17 24.14 -11.04
CA GLN A 193 2.44 24.47 -11.67
C GLN A 193 2.98 25.81 -11.14
N LYS A 194 2.13 26.83 -11.06
CA LYS A 194 2.51 28.14 -10.53
C LYS A 194 2.97 28.06 -9.07
N SER A 195 2.40 27.16 -8.31
CA SER A 195 2.72 26.96 -6.91
C SER A 195 3.92 26.03 -6.70
N ASP A 196 4.46 25.48 -7.78
CA ASP A 196 5.59 24.54 -7.73
C ASP A 196 5.27 23.32 -6.88
N ILE A 197 4.04 22.81 -6.98
CA ILE A 197 3.60 21.61 -6.28
C ILE A 197 3.54 20.46 -7.28
N PRO A 198 4.29 19.36 -7.06
CA PRO A 198 4.24 18.23 -7.99
C PRO A 198 2.85 17.63 -8.13
N LEU A 199 2.53 17.17 -9.34
CA LEU A 199 1.25 16.53 -9.61
C LEU A 199 1.46 15.47 -10.69
N ASP A 200 1.08 14.21 -10.40
CA ASP A 200 1.26 13.10 -11.33
C ASP A 200 -0.05 12.61 -11.94
N ALA A 201 -1.17 12.84 -11.26
CA ALA A 201 -2.47 12.41 -11.79
C ALA A 201 -3.58 13.25 -11.17
N ILE A 202 -4.66 13.36 -11.92
CA ILE A 202 -5.89 14.00 -11.45
C ILE A 202 -7.03 12.98 -11.59
N VAL A 203 -7.91 12.97 -10.59
CA VAL A 203 -9.06 12.06 -10.55
C VAL A 203 -10.32 12.85 -10.82
N LEU A 204 -11.15 12.38 -11.74
CA LEU A 204 -12.42 13.01 -12.05
C LEU A 204 -13.54 12.18 -11.44
N ASP A 205 -14.24 12.79 -10.48
CA ASP A 205 -15.41 12.22 -9.84
C ASP A 205 -16.62 12.30 -10.79
N LEU A 206 -17.77 11.91 -10.34
CA LEU A 206 -18.95 11.63 -11.18
C LEU A 206 -19.39 12.78 -12.10
N PHE A 207 -18.78 13.93 -11.98
CA PHE A 207 -19.13 15.08 -12.83
C PHE A 207 -18.60 14.98 -14.26
N TRP A 208 -17.70 14.00 -14.55
CA TRP A 208 -17.23 13.85 -15.93
C TRP A 208 -18.36 13.36 -16.85
N PHE A 209 -19.33 12.62 -16.29
CA PHE A 209 -20.49 12.18 -17.08
C PHE A 209 -21.76 13.03 -16.81
N GLY A 210 -21.61 14.17 -16.13
CA GLY A 210 -22.70 15.10 -15.89
C GLY A 210 -22.89 15.39 -14.40
N ASP A 211 -23.62 14.54 -13.72
CA ASP A 211 -23.77 14.57 -12.27
C ASP A 211 -24.28 13.22 -11.79
N LYS A 212 -24.61 13.10 -10.49
CA LYS A 212 -25.05 11.84 -9.90
C LYS A 212 -26.27 11.24 -10.61
N GLN A 213 -27.15 12.08 -11.14
CA GLN A 213 -28.37 11.63 -11.82
C GLN A 213 -28.08 10.96 -13.17
N GLN A 214 -26.86 11.09 -13.67
CA GLN A 214 -26.40 10.45 -14.90
C GLN A 214 -25.52 9.23 -14.62
N MET A 215 -25.46 8.76 -13.37
CA MET A 215 -24.64 7.60 -12.99
C MET A 215 -24.97 6.41 -13.88
N GLY A 216 -23.94 5.83 -14.47
CA GLY A 216 -24.09 4.72 -15.41
C GLY A 216 -24.08 5.14 -16.88
N SER A 217 -23.98 6.44 -17.17
CA SER A 217 -23.90 6.88 -18.57
C SER A 217 -22.61 6.45 -19.27
N PHE A 218 -21.52 6.36 -18.53
CA PHE A 218 -20.23 5.89 -19.06
C PHE A 218 -19.77 6.70 -20.26
N ASP A 219 -20.04 8.00 -20.27
CA ASP A 219 -19.58 8.86 -21.36
C ASP A 219 -19.48 10.31 -20.87
N TRP A 220 -18.65 11.08 -21.55
CA TRP A 220 -18.40 12.47 -21.20
C TRP A 220 -19.66 13.33 -21.39
N ASP A 221 -19.89 14.24 -20.45
CA ASP A 221 -20.91 15.27 -20.59
C ASP A 221 -20.33 16.36 -21.50
N SER A 222 -20.79 16.40 -22.75
CA SER A 222 -20.23 17.29 -23.76
C SER A 222 -20.40 18.78 -23.46
N LYS A 223 -21.36 19.14 -22.60
CA LYS A 223 -21.54 20.52 -22.22
C LYS A 223 -20.38 21.08 -21.41
N ASN A 224 -19.93 20.32 -20.42
CA ASN A 224 -18.87 20.77 -19.50
C ASN A 224 -17.51 20.20 -19.87
N TRP A 225 -17.47 19.17 -20.72
CA TRP A 225 -16.24 18.54 -21.21
C TRP A 225 -16.29 18.48 -22.73
N PRO A 226 -16.18 19.64 -23.41
CA PRO A 226 -16.38 19.68 -24.86
C PRO A 226 -15.28 19.01 -25.66
N ASP A 227 -14.08 18.88 -25.12
CA ASP A 227 -12.96 18.20 -25.79
C ASP A 227 -12.14 17.44 -24.76
N PRO A 228 -12.68 16.34 -24.21
CA PRO A 228 -11.95 15.62 -23.15
C PRO A 228 -10.68 14.96 -23.66
N LEU A 229 -10.66 14.49 -24.91
CA LEU A 229 -9.45 13.89 -25.47
C LEU A 229 -8.34 14.94 -25.60
N GLY A 230 -8.67 16.16 -26.03
CA GLY A 230 -7.71 17.26 -26.09
C GLY A 230 -7.21 17.65 -24.71
N MET A 231 -8.11 17.69 -23.72
CA MET A 231 -7.72 17.93 -22.34
C MET A 231 -6.71 16.89 -21.86
N MET A 232 -7.01 15.63 -22.07
CA MET A 232 -6.13 14.55 -21.62
C MET A 232 -4.78 14.58 -22.35
N ARG A 233 -4.77 14.93 -23.65
CA ARG A 233 -3.50 15.12 -24.37
C ARG A 233 -2.66 16.25 -23.76
N THR A 234 -3.30 17.38 -23.41
CA THR A 234 -2.63 18.51 -22.78
C THR A 234 -2.03 18.11 -21.45
N LEU A 235 -2.79 17.37 -20.61
CA LEU A 235 -2.31 16.90 -19.32
C LEU A 235 -1.15 15.92 -19.50
N LYS A 236 -1.25 15.01 -20.45
CA LYS A 236 -0.21 14.01 -20.68
C LYS A 236 1.11 14.62 -21.14
N LYS A 237 1.06 15.72 -21.89
CA LYS A 237 2.28 16.47 -22.26
C LYS A 237 3.00 17.02 -21.02
N ARG A 238 2.28 17.24 -19.93
CA ARG A 238 2.85 17.64 -18.63
C ARG A 238 3.09 16.44 -17.72
N ASN A 239 2.96 15.22 -18.24
CA ASN A 239 3.11 13.97 -17.48
C ASN A 239 2.09 13.87 -16.34
N ILE A 240 0.87 14.35 -16.59
CA ILE A 240 -0.25 14.27 -15.64
C ILE A 240 -1.27 13.30 -16.21
N HIS A 241 -1.59 12.27 -15.44
CA HIS A 241 -2.48 11.19 -15.83
C HIS A 241 -3.91 11.47 -15.37
N THR A 242 -4.88 10.85 -16.04
CA THR A 242 -6.30 11.06 -15.75
C THR A 242 -6.93 9.75 -15.30
N ILE A 243 -7.65 9.79 -14.19
CA ILE A 243 -8.37 8.66 -13.62
C ILE A 243 -9.87 9.02 -13.60
N LEU A 244 -10.72 8.12 -14.10
CA LEU A 244 -12.17 8.36 -14.18
C LEU A 244 -12.92 7.43 -13.25
N ILE A 245 -13.91 7.97 -12.51
CA ILE A 245 -14.80 7.18 -11.67
C ILE A 245 -15.81 6.42 -12.51
N THR A 246 -16.14 5.21 -12.07
CA THR A 246 -17.23 4.41 -12.59
C THR A 246 -17.96 3.75 -11.42
N GLU A 247 -19.23 3.40 -11.62
CA GLU A 247 -20.05 2.76 -10.59
C GLU A 247 -20.86 1.63 -11.24
N PRO A 248 -21.34 0.67 -10.43
CA PRO A 248 -22.12 -0.44 -10.98
C PRO A 248 -23.63 -0.19 -10.95
N TYR A 249 -24.05 0.97 -10.44
CA TYR A 249 -25.45 1.41 -10.41
C TYR A 249 -25.74 2.25 -11.64
N PHE A 250 -26.91 2.05 -12.24
CA PHE A 250 -27.36 2.80 -13.40
C PHE A 250 -28.67 3.47 -13.04
N THR A 251 -28.67 4.79 -13.00
CA THR A 251 -29.91 5.55 -12.72
C THR A 251 -30.86 5.45 -13.91
N LYS A 252 -32.16 5.54 -13.64
CA LYS A 252 -33.18 5.50 -14.71
C LYS A 252 -33.01 6.62 -15.74
N THR A 253 -32.37 7.71 -15.32
CA THR A 253 -32.13 8.87 -16.19
C THR A 253 -30.83 8.78 -16.97
N SER A 254 -29.99 7.77 -16.68
CA SER A 254 -28.73 7.61 -17.41
C SER A 254 -28.98 7.06 -18.83
N SER A 255 -28.03 7.36 -19.73
CA SER A 255 -28.19 6.99 -21.15
C SER A 255 -28.14 5.48 -21.39
N GLN A 256 -27.52 4.72 -20.50
CA GLN A 256 -27.36 3.26 -20.69
C GLN A 256 -28.47 2.44 -20.03
N TYR A 257 -29.32 3.05 -19.19
CA TYR A 257 -30.29 2.27 -18.39
C TYR A 257 -31.21 1.42 -19.24
N SER A 258 -31.91 2.03 -20.23
CA SER A 258 -32.88 1.29 -21.02
C SER A 258 -32.21 0.19 -21.85
N ILE A 259 -30.98 0.40 -22.31
CA ILE A 259 -30.24 -0.61 -23.05
C ILE A 259 -29.97 -1.83 -22.15
N ALA A 260 -29.47 -1.59 -20.94
CA ALA A 260 -29.18 -2.67 -20.01
C ALA A 260 -30.45 -3.39 -19.55
N GLU A 261 -31.51 -2.64 -19.29
CA GLU A 261 -32.79 -3.21 -18.88
C GLU A 261 -33.36 -4.11 -19.98
N ASN A 262 -33.38 -3.64 -21.23
CA ASN A 262 -33.91 -4.41 -22.36
C ASN A 262 -33.09 -5.69 -22.62
N LYS A 263 -31.81 -5.68 -22.27
CA LYS A 263 -30.95 -6.85 -22.40
C LYS A 263 -31.01 -7.78 -21.17
N GLY A 264 -31.75 -7.39 -20.13
CA GLY A 264 -31.90 -8.20 -18.92
C GLY A 264 -30.65 -8.29 -18.06
N LEU A 265 -29.84 -7.23 -18.03
CA LEU A 265 -28.52 -7.29 -17.39
C LEU A 265 -28.50 -6.88 -15.91
N PHE A 266 -29.60 -6.33 -15.42
CA PHE A 266 -29.71 -5.90 -14.03
C PHE A 266 -30.15 -7.04 -13.12
N THR A 267 -29.90 -6.88 -11.83
CA THR A 267 -30.46 -7.75 -10.78
C THR A 267 -31.97 -7.75 -10.84
N LYS A 268 -32.60 -8.77 -10.29
CA LYS A 268 -34.03 -9.05 -10.45
C LYS A 268 -34.75 -9.11 -9.11
N THR A 269 -36.05 -8.88 -9.17
CA THR A 269 -36.96 -9.25 -8.07
C THR A 269 -37.18 -10.75 -8.08
N GLU A 270 -37.82 -11.29 -7.04
CA GLU A 270 -38.18 -12.71 -6.99
C GLU A 270 -39.11 -13.11 -8.15
N GLN A 271 -39.85 -12.14 -8.69
CA GLN A 271 -40.75 -12.38 -9.81
C GLN A 271 -40.07 -12.23 -11.18
N GLY A 272 -38.77 -11.92 -11.19
CA GLY A 272 -38.01 -11.86 -12.42
C GLY A 272 -37.97 -10.49 -13.10
N ALA A 273 -38.57 -9.46 -12.50
CA ALA A 273 -38.52 -8.11 -13.03
C ALA A 273 -37.20 -7.42 -12.62
N THR A 274 -36.80 -6.42 -13.38
CA THR A 274 -35.64 -5.58 -13.01
C THR A 274 -35.86 -5.03 -11.60
N TYR A 275 -34.85 -5.17 -10.73
CA TYR A 275 -34.93 -4.65 -9.37
C TYR A 275 -34.61 -3.14 -9.39
N LEU A 276 -35.61 -2.33 -9.06
CA LEU A 276 -35.45 -0.87 -9.02
C LEU A 276 -35.22 -0.43 -7.57
N LEU A 277 -34.09 0.20 -7.31
CA LEU A 277 -33.74 0.79 -6.01
C LEU A 277 -34.29 2.21 -5.99
N LYS A 278 -35.51 2.38 -5.50
CA LYS A 278 -36.23 3.65 -5.56
C LYS A 278 -35.59 4.74 -4.72
N ASP A 279 -34.94 4.35 -3.62
CA ASP A 279 -34.37 5.30 -2.66
C ASP A 279 -32.85 5.43 -2.76
N PHE A 280 -32.27 5.01 -3.88
CA PHE A 280 -30.82 5.17 -4.08
C PHE A 280 -30.48 6.67 -4.09
N TRP A 281 -29.35 7.02 -3.46
CA TRP A 281 -29.02 8.45 -3.21
C TRP A 281 -28.83 9.28 -4.48
N ALA A 282 -28.48 8.65 -5.60
CA ALA A 282 -28.26 9.34 -6.87
C ALA A 282 -29.53 9.46 -7.72
N GLY A 283 -30.64 8.87 -7.25
CA GLY A 283 -31.90 8.74 -8.01
C GLY A 283 -32.22 7.27 -8.20
N SER A 284 -33.45 6.96 -8.52
CA SER A 284 -33.87 5.59 -8.78
C SER A 284 -32.90 4.90 -9.72
N ALA A 285 -32.41 3.73 -9.32
CA ALA A 285 -31.34 3.07 -10.06
C ALA A 285 -31.46 1.55 -9.98
N SER A 286 -30.77 0.85 -10.86
CA SER A 286 -30.64 -0.60 -10.80
C SER A 286 -29.17 -1.00 -10.76
N LEU A 287 -28.89 -2.11 -10.10
CA LEU A 287 -27.55 -2.66 -9.95
C LEU A 287 -27.29 -3.66 -11.06
N LEU A 288 -26.16 -3.52 -11.74
CA LEU A 288 -25.77 -4.47 -12.78
C LEU A 288 -25.46 -5.81 -12.13
N ASP A 289 -25.96 -6.90 -12.70
CA ASP A 289 -25.72 -8.25 -12.17
C ASP A 289 -24.39 -8.79 -12.71
N LEU A 290 -23.33 -8.55 -11.98
CA LEU A 290 -21.97 -8.97 -12.42
C LEU A 290 -21.71 -10.47 -12.21
N THR A 291 -22.67 -11.22 -11.70
CA THR A 291 -22.61 -12.69 -11.73
C THR A 291 -23.10 -13.24 -13.07
N ASN A 292 -23.68 -12.38 -13.92
CA ASN A 292 -24.19 -12.75 -15.24
C ASN A 292 -23.13 -12.45 -16.31
N PRO A 293 -22.64 -13.45 -17.04
CA PRO A 293 -21.61 -13.20 -18.08
C PRO A 293 -22.04 -12.22 -19.15
N LYS A 294 -23.34 -12.10 -19.46
CA LYS A 294 -23.82 -11.10 -20.41
C LYS A 294 -23.60 -9.70 -19.88
N SER A 295 -23.80 -9.49 -18.57
CA SER A 295 -23.58 -8.20 -17.93
C SER A 295 -22.10 -7.85 -17.89
N THR A 296 -21.23 -8.80 -17.56
CA THR A 296 -19.78 -8.54 -17.53
C THR A 296 -19.25 -8.23 -18.92
N SER A 297 -19.71 -8.95 -19.94
CA SER A 297 -19.32 -8.68 -21.32
C SER A 297 -19.75 -7.27 -21.75
N TRP A 298 -20.99 -6.89 -21.42
CA TRP A 298 -21.51 -5.57 -21.78
C TRP A 298 -20.74 -4.45 -21.06
N MET A 299 -20.48 -4.61 -19.77
CA MET A 299 -19.72 -3.62 -19.00
C MET A 299 -18.29 -3.47 -19.56
N GLY A 300 -17.68 -4.60 -19.98
CA GLY A 300 -16.39 -4.56 -20.63
C GLY A 300 -16.40 -3.69 -21.90
N GLN A 301 -17.49 -3.74 -22.67
CA GLN A 301 -17.62 -2.90 -23.87
C GLN A 301 -17.70 -1.42 -23.51
N LEU A 302 -18.37 -1.07 -22.38
CA LEU A 302 -18.42 0.31 -21.92
C LEU A 302 -17.01 0.83 -21.60
N TYR A 303 -16.21 0.03 -20.92
CA TYR A 303 -14.81 0.39 -20.62
C TYR A 303 -13.97 0.46 -21.89
N ALA A 304 -14.16 -0.51 -22.80
CA ALA A 304 -13.36 -0.60 -24.03
C ALA A 304 -13.46 0.68 -24.87
N LYS A 305 -14.61 1.31 -24.89
CA LYS A 305 -14.83 2.57 -25.61
C LYS A 305 -13.83 3.65 -25.19
N HIS A 306 -13.40 3.63 -23.93
CA HIS A 306 -12.50 4.66 -23.37
C HIS A 306 -11.04 4.21 -23.30
N MET A 307 -10.74 2.95 -23.64
CA MET A 307 -9.37 2.48 -23.68
C MET A 307 -8.61 3.19 -24.80
N ASN A 308 -7.34 3.54 -24.53
CA ASN A 308 -6.47 4.20 -25.52
C ASN A 308 -6.95 5.58 -25.94
N THR A 309 -7.81 6.23 -25.14
CA THR A 309 -8.26 7.60 -25.42
C THR A 309 -7.54 8.66 -24.58
N GLY A 310 -6.68 8.22 -23.66
CA GLY A 310 -5.97 9.11 -22.73
C GLY A 310 -6.27 8.83 -21.28
N VAL A 311 -7.24 7.98 -20.99
CA VAL A 311 -7.54 7.56 -19.61
C VAL A 311 -6.43 6.64 -19.14
N SER A 312 -5.80 6.98 -18.02
CA SER A 312 -4.66 6.24 -17.48
C SER A 312 -5.04 5.27 -16.37
N GLY A 313 -6.17 5.49 -15.73
CA GLY A 313 -6.61 4.63 -14.64
C GLY A 313 -8.11 4.74 -14.43
N TRP A 314 -8.62 3.81 -13.63
CA TRP A 314 -10.06 3.73 -13.36
C TRP A 314 -10.29 3.75 -11.86
N TRP A 315 -11.43 4.35 -11.46
CA TRP A 315 -11.91 4.37 -10.09
C TRP A 315 -13.22 3.60 -10.06
N CYS A 316 -13.30 2.56 -9.22
CA CYS A 316 -14.47 1.71 -9.11
C CYS A 316 -15.10 1.93 -7.74
N ASP A 317 -16.18 2.68 -7.70
CA ASP A 317 -16.85 3.08 -6.47
C ASP A 317 -18.15 2.33 -6.26
N LEU A 318 -18.60 2.21 -5.01
CA LEU A 318 -19.91 1.66 -4.60
C LEU A 318 -20.06 0.13 -4.79
N GLY A 319 -18.97 -0.58 -4.95
CA GLY A 319 -19.00 -2.01 -5.31
C GLY A 319 -19.06 -3.00 -4.16
N GLU A 320 -19.45 -2.60 -2.94
CA GLU A 320 -19.66 -3.52 -1.81
C GLU A 320 -20.70 -4.60 -2.14
N PRO A 321 -21.82 -4.41 -2.82
CA PRO A 321 -22.50 -3.18 -3.25
C PRO A 321 -23.07 -2.35 -2.11
N GLU A 322 -23.08 -1.02 -2.30
CA GLU A 322 -23.47 -0.09 -1.25
C GLU A 322 -24.95 -0.23 -0.83
N MET A 323 -25.83 -0.41 -1.79
CA MET A 323 -27.26 -0.70 -1.54
C MET A 323 -27.57 -2.04 -2.18
N HIS A 324 -27.82 -3.05 -1.34
CA HIS A 324 -27.90 -4.44 -1.80
C HIS A 324 -28.97 -5.19 -0.99
N PRO A 325 -30.27 -5.00 -1.30
CA PRO A 325 -31.35 -5.63 -0.53
C PRO A 325 -31.27 -7.15 -0.50
N LEU A 326 -31.69 -7.73 0.60
CA LEU A 326 -31.63 -9.19 0.80
C LEU A 326 -32.54 -9.97 -0.15
N ASP A 327 -33.62 -9.35 -0.63
CA ASP A 327 -34.54 -10.00 -1.57
C ASP A 327 -34.13 -9.84 -3.04
N MET A 328 -32.99 -9.20 -3.30
CA MET A 328 -32.47 -9.05 -4.65
C MET A 328 -31.94 -10.39 -5.17
N GLN A 329 -32.23 -10.69 -6.42
CA GLN A 329 -31.81 -11.93 -7.07
C GLN A 329 -30.75 -11.67 -8.14
N HIS A 330 -29.77 -12.54 -8.18
CA HIS A 330 -28.68 -12.53 -9.17
C HIS A 330 -28.71 -13.86 -9.91
N LEU A 331 -28.12 -13.89 -11.09
CA LEU A 331 -27.95 -15.17 -11.79
C LEU A 331 -27.14 -16.15 -10.91
N GLY A 332 -26.14 -15.65 -10.21
CA GLY A 332 -25.26 -16.46 -9.38
C GLY A 332 -25.75 -16.78 -7.98
N GLY A 333 -26.93 -16.27 -7.59
CA GLY A 333 -27.48 -16.56 -6.27
C GLY A 333 -28.13 -15.38 -5.58
N SER A 334 -28.35 -15.53 -4.30
CA SER A 334 -28.95 -14.49 -3.45
C SER A 334 -27.92 -13.39 -3.10
N THR A 335 -28.41 -12.34 -2.48
CA THR A 335 -27.53 -11.28 -1.96
C THR A 335 -26.48 -11.84 -1.00
N LEU A 336 -26.88 -12.71 -0.05
CA LEU A 336 -25.93 -13.23 0.93
C LEU A 336 -24.85 -14.12 0.29
N GLU A 337 -25.15 -14.71 -0.87
CA GLU A 337 -24.18 -15.53 -1.60
C GLU A 337 -23.24 -14.72 -2.49
N THR A 338 -23.69 -13.56 -2.98
CA THR A 338 -22.97 -12.82 -4.01
C THR A 338 -22.33 -11.52 -3.51
N HIS A 339 -22.76 -11.01 -2.35
CA HIS A 339 -22.36 -9.69 -1.85
C HIS A 339 -20.84 -9.52 -1.77
N ASN A 340 -20.16 -10.38 -1.03
CA ASN A 340 -18.73 -10.22 -0.76
C ASN A 340 -17.86 -10.52 -1.99
N ASN A 341 -18.45 -11.05 -3.05
CA ASN A 341 -17.72 -11.38 -4.27
C ASN A 341 -18.03 -10.42 -5.42
N TYR A 342 -18.90 -9.45 -5.21
CA TYR A 342 -19.38 -8.58 -6.28
C TYR A 342 -18.24 -7.81 -6.95
N SER A 343 -17.42 -7.12 -6.15
CA SER A 343 -16.30 -6.35 -6.70
C SER A 343 -15.20 -7.22 -7.31
N MET A 344 -15.11 -8.48 -6.91
CA MET A 344 -14.16 -9.39 -7.55
C MET A 344 -14.55 -9.63 -9.01
N HIS A 345 -15.84 -9.79 -9.29
CA HIS A 345 -16.33 -9.88 -10.66
C HIS A 345 -16.06 -8.59 -11.43
N TRP A 346 -16.27 -7.45 -10.78
CA TRP A 346 -16.03 -6.15 -11.41
C TRP A 346 -14.57 -5.97 -11.79
N MET A 347 -13.66 -6.28 -10.86
CA MET A 347 -12.22 -6.19 -11.13
C MET A 347 -11.80 -7.10 -12.27
N ASP A 348 -12.40 -8.30 -12.34
CA ASP A 348 -12.10 -9.23 -13.45
C ASP A 348 -12.51 -8.63 -14.79
N VAL A 349 -13.69 -7.98 -14.85
CA VAL A 349 -14.13 -7.30 -16.09
C VAL A 349 -13.09 -6.28 -16.53
N LEU A 350 -12.66 -5.43 -15.62
CA LEU A 350 -11.73 -4.35 -15.97
C LEU A 350 -10.35 -4.91 -16.35
N ASP A 351 -9.88 -5.90 -15.61
CA ASP A 351 -8.60 -6.55 -15.88
C ASP A 351 -8.60 -7.22 -17.27
N GLN A 352 -9.65 -7.97 -17.60
CA GLN A 352 -9.74 -8.64 -18.90
C GLN A 352 -9.87 -7.63 -20.04
N THR A 353 -10.65 -6.57 -19.84
CA THR A 353 -10.80 -5.53 -20.86
C THR A 353 -9.48 -4.81 -21.11
N HIS A 354 -8.78 -4.48 -20.03
CA HIS A 354 -7.46 -3.83 -20.13
C HIS A 354 -6.47 -4.73 -20.88
N LYS A 355 -6.43 -6.00 -20.55
CA LYS A 355 -5.54 -6.97 -21.21
C LYS A 355 -5.86 -7.09 -22.70
N GLN A 356 -7.12 -6.96 -23.08
CA GLN A 356 -7.53 -7.05 -24.48
C GLN A 356 -7.17 -5.78 -25.26
N TYR A 357 -7.39 -4.60 -24.69
CA TYR A 357 -7.30 -3.32 -25.43
C TYR A 357 -6.06 -2.50 -25.13
N ALA A 358 -5.41 -2.72 -23.99
CA ALA A 358 -4.20 -1.99 -23.61
C ALA A 358 -3.19 -2.92 -22.94
N PRO A 359 -2.85 -4.06 -23.57
CA PRO A 359 -2.05 -5.10 -22.89
C PRO A 359 -0.63 -4.67 -22.52
N GLY A 360 -0.08 -3.66 -23.22
CA GLY A 360 1.28 -3.21 -22.98
C GLY A 360 1.45 -2.33 -21.74
N ASN A 361 0.35 -1.81 -21.21
CA ASN A 361 0.38 -0.83 -20.11
C ASN A 361 -0.11 -1.46 -18.82
N ARG A 362 0.35 -0.93 -17.69
CA ARG A 362 -0.10 -1.37 -16.38
C ARG A 362 -1.47 -0.78 -16.05
N LEU A 363 -2.37 -1.62 -15.56
CA LEU A 363 -3.68 -1.19 -15.09
C LEU A 363 -3.53 -0.49 -13.73
N PHE A 364 -4.26 0.59 -13.52
CA PHE A 364 -4.46 1.22 -12.22
C PHE A 364 -5.95 1.21 -11.92
N ASN A 365 -6.37 0.42 -10.93
CA ASN A 365 -7.76 0.29 -10.54
C ASN A 365 -7.90 0.76 -9.08
N LEU A 366 -8.35 2.01 -8.91
CA LEU A 366 -8.65 2.58 -7.60
C LEU A 366 -10.03 2.05 -7.19
N ILE A 367 -10.07 1.12 -6.25
CA ILE A 367 -11.31 0.41 -5.95
C ILE A 367 -11.62 0.43 -4.46
N ARG A 368 -12.91 0.57 -4.13
CA ARG A 368 -13.35 0.71 -2.74
C ARG A 368 -13.54 -0.65 -2.06
N SER A 369 -13.97 -1.67 -2.80
CA SER A 369 -14.33 -2.95 -2.21
C SER A 369 -13.64 -4.11 -2.92
N GLY A 370 -13.65 -5.29 -2.28
CA GLY A 370 -13.00 -6.46 -2.85
C GLY A 370 -13.12 -7.66 -1.93
N GLY A 371 -12.15 -8.58 -2.05
CA GLY A 371 -12.11 -9.82 -1.29
C GLY A 371 -10.76 -10.50 -1.43
N PRO A 372 -10.63 -11.76 -0.96
CA PRO A 372 -9.35 -12.47 -1.05
C PRO A 372 -8.85 -12.57 -2.50
N GLY A 373 -7.60 -12.21 -2.71
CA GLY A 373 -7.00 -12.26 -4.03
C GLY A 373 -7.25 -11.02 -4.89
N MET A 374 -7.89 -9.98 -4.35
CA MET A 374 -8.16 -8.76 -5.11
C MET A 374 -6.89 -8.12 -5.67
N GLN A 375 -5.76 -8.33 -5.01
CA GLN A 375 -4.49 -7.73 -5.42
C GLN A 375 -4.08 -8.17 -6.83
N ARG A 376 -4.47 -9.35 -7.29
CA ARG A 376 -4.07 -9.84 -8.61
C ARG A 376 -4.64 -9.02 -9.77
N TYR A 377 -5.66 -8.23 -9.49
CA TYR A 377 -6.35 -7.42 -10.50
C TYR A 377 -5.82 -5.97 -10.55
N SER A 378 -4.61 -5.72 -10.09
CA SER A 378 -4.05 -4.36 -10.04
C SER A 378 -4.92 -3.43 -9.20
N ALA A 379 -5.36 -3.93 -8.05
CA ALA A 379 -6.24 -3.18 -7.15
C ALA A 379 -5.44 -2.25 -6.26
N PHE A 380 -5.88 -1.01 -6.16
CA PHE A 380 -5.31 0.02 -5.29
C PHE A 380 -6.44 0.54 -4.40
N PRO A 381 -6.77 -0.20 -3.32
CA PRO A 381 -7.95 0.16 -2.53
C PRO A 381 -7.70 1.37 -1.63
N TRP A 382 -8.79 2.12 -1.41
CA TRP A 382 -8.75 3.19 -0.40
C TRP A 382 -9.77 2.87 0.69
N SER A 383 -9.64 3.57 1.81
CA SER A 383 -10.35 3.22 3.05
C SER A 383 -11.80 3.71 3.10
N GLY A 384 -12.30 4.32 2.02
CA GLY A 384 -13.68 4.77 1.95
C GLY A 384 -13.89 6.16 2.54
N ASP A 385 -15.12 6.44 2.94
CA ASP A 385 -15.63 7.77 3.26
C ASP A 385 -15.30 8.19 4.70
N VAL A 386 -14.03 8.38 4.99
CA VAL A 386 -13.55 8.68 6.34
C VAL A 386 -13.96 10.09 6.80
N GLN A 387 -14.29 10.22 8.07
CA GLN A 387 -14.58 11.50 8.68
C GLN A 387 -13.32 12.39 8.74
N ARG A 388 -13.49 13.68 8.43
CA ARG A 388 -12.42 14.68 8.55
C ARG A 388 -12.26 15.04 10.02
N SER A 389 -11.47 14.23 10.76
CA SER A 389 -11.28 14.37 12.19
C SER A 389 -10.00 13.65 12.62
N ALA A 390 -9.52 13.95 13.82
CA ALA A 390 -8.38 13.22 14.40
C ALA A 390 -8.71 11.73 14.53
N SER A 391 -9.93 11.40 14.92
CA SER A 391 -10.36 10.01 15.02
C SER A 391 -10.33 9.31 13.66
N GLY A 392 -10.74 10.02 12.59
CA GLY A 392 -10.63 9.49 11.22
C GLY A 392 -9.19 9.22 10.82
N LEU A 393 -8.29 10.14 11.15
CA LEU A 393 -6.86 9.95 10.85
C LEU A 393 -6.28 8.77 11.64
N GLN A 394 -6.60 8.67 12.93
CA GLN A 394 -6.14 7.55 13.77
C GLN A 394 -6.53 6.19 13.18
N ALA A 395 -7.72 6.10 12.60
CA ALA A 395 -8.22 4.85 12.02
C ALA A 395 -7.36 4.36 10.85
N GLN A 396 -6.66 5.28 10.16
CA GLN A 396 -6.01 4.94 8.89
C GLN A 396 -4.82 3.99 9.06
N ILE A 397 -4.10 4.08 10.18
CA ILE A 397 -2.95 3.19 10.39
C ILE A 397 -3.40 1.74 10.56
N PRO A 398 -4.31 1.41 11.51
CA PRO A 398 -4.73 0.01 11.62
C PRO A 398 -5.50 -0.49 10.39
N ILE A 399 -6.20 0.38 9.64
CA ILE A 399 -6.85 -0.04 8.39
C ILE A 399 -5.77 -0.44 7.37
N MET A 400 -4.77 0.41 7.16
CA MET A 400 -3.68 0.15 6.21
C MET A 400 -2.93 -1.14 6.57
N LEU A 401 -2.55 -1.27 7.84
CA LEU A 401 -1.79 -2.44 8.30
C LEU A 401 -2.64 -3.69 8.34
N GLY A 402 -3.93 -3.58 8.67
CA GLY A 402 -4.86 -4.71 8.61
C GLY A 402 -4.98 -5.27 7.21
N MET A 403 -5.02 -4.39 6.21
CA MET A 403 -5.02 -4.82 4.81
C MET A 403 -3.67 -5.40 4.40
N SER A 404 -2.56 -4.83 4.86
CA SER A 404 -1.24 -5.42 4.64
C SER A 404 -1.21 -6.87 5.13
N MET A 405 -1.72 -7.11 6.34
CA MET A 405 -1.76 -8.46 6.93
C MET A 405 -2.85 -9.33 6.29
N SER A 406 -3.67 -8.75 5.42
CA SER A 406 -4.66 -9.49 4.62
C SER A 406 -4.18 -9.74 3.19
N GLY A 407 -2.90 -9.46 2.91
CA GLY A 407 -2.29 -9.71 1.60
C GLY A 407 -2.53 -8.63 0.56
N VAL A 408 -2.97 -7.44 0.97
CA VAL A 408 -3.26 -6.32 0.06
C VAL A 408 -2.41 -5.12 0.48
N GLY A 409 -1.38 -4.81 -0.31
CA GLY A 409 -0.32 -3.88 0.09
C GLY A 409 -0.51 -2.43 -0.28
N TYR A 410 -1.62 -2.06 -0.94
CA TYR A 410 -1.78 -0.70 -1.47
C TYR A 410 -2.96 0.06 -0.85
N MET A 411 -3.43 -0.36 0.33
CA MET A 411 -4.47 0.39 1.04
C MET A 411 -3.97 1.78 1.40
N HIS A 412 -4.79 2.79 1.10
CA HIS A 412 -4.49 4.20 1.40
C HIS A 412 -5.78 4.91 1.80
N SER A 413 -5.70 6.19 2.10
CA SER A 413 -6.86 6.95 2.57
C SER A 413 -7.09 8.20 1.72
N ASP A 414 -8.31 8.74 1.81
CA ASP A 414 -8.60 10.09 1.33
C ASP A 414 -7.86 11.08 2.22
N LEU A 415 -6.71 11.58 1.74
CA LEU A 415 -5.85 12.44 2.56
C LEU A 415 -6.55 13.77 2.83
N GLY A 416 -6.58 14.14 4.11
CA GLY A 416 -7.28 15.28 4.62
C GLY A 416 -8.64 14.96 5.21
N GLY A 417 -9.13 13.73 4.97
CA GLY A 417 -10.47 13.30 5.39
C GLY A 417 -11.52 13.63 4.35
N PHE A 418 -12.44 12.70 4.13
CA PHE A 418 -13.43 12.87 3.05
C PHE A 418 -14.56 13.80 3.42
N THR A 419 -15.24 13.53 4.57
CA THR A 419 -16.51 14.20 4.84
C THR A 419 -16.64 14.61 6.32
N GLY A 420 -17.61 15.49 6.59
CA GLY A 420 -17.86 16.01 7.93
C GLY A 420 -16.70 16.85 8.44
N GLY A 421 -16.91 17.55 9.53
CA GLY A 421 -15.86 18.37 10.15
C GLY A 421 -15.54 19.64 9.36
N PRO A 422 -15.05 20.66 10.04
CA PRO A 422 -14.67 21.91 9.39
C PRO A 422 -13.28 21.82 8.75
N LYS A 423 -12.90 22.82 7.98
CA LYS A 423 -11.54 22.99 7.49
C LYS A 423 -10.62 23.16 8.69
N ASN A 424 -9.59 22.32 8.79
CA ASN A 424 -8.62 22.34 9.89
C ASN A 424 -7.22 22.14 9.29
N GLU A 425 -6.52 23.23 9.22
CA GLU A 425 -5.21 23.26 8.58
C GLU A 425 -4.17 22.43 9.29
N UNK A 426 -4.17 22.25 10.32
CA UNK A 426 -3.30 21.50 11.03
C UNK A 426 -3.54 20.12 10.90
N LEU A 427 -4.82 19.65 10.97
CA LEU A 427 -5.15 18.24 10.67
C LEU A 427 -4.74 17.87 9.25
N TYR A 428 -5.02 18.74 8.33
CA TYR A 428 -4.63 18.55 6.95
C TYR A 428 -3.11 18.36 6.80
N UNK A 429 -2.31 19.11 7.41
CA UNK A 429 -1.00 18.99 7.34
C UNK A 429 -0.57 17.77 7.81
N ARG A 430 -1.01 17.29 8.96
CA ARG A 430 -0.65 16.00 9.56
C ARG A 430 -1.06 14.81 8.67
N TRP A 431 -2.25 14.89 8.08
CA TRP A 431 -2.73 13.82 7.19
C TRP A 431 -1.86 13.72 5.93
N MET A 432 -1.45 14.87 5.37
CA MET A 432 -0.58 14.89 4.19
C MET A 432 0.82 14.38 4.52
N GLN A 433 1.35 14.69 5.70
CA GLN A 433 2.62 14.13 6.16
C GLN A 433 2.54 12.60 6.22
N PHE A 434 1.48 12.09 6.86
CA PHE A 434 1.23 10.64 6.90
C PHE A 434 1.16 10.09 5.47
N GLY A 435 0.39 10.75 4.60
CA GLY A 435 0.19 10.32 3.22
C GLY A 435 1.48 10.16 2.42
N ALA A 436 2.49 10.95 2.73
CA ALA A 436 3.79 10.86 2.03
C ALA A 436 4.46 9.49 2.27
N PHE A 437 4.07 8.78 3.32
CA PHE A 437 4.62 7.48 3.69
C PHE A 437 3.53 6.40 3.69
N THR A 438 2.67 6.44 2.66
CA THR A 438 1.64 5.43 2.40
C THR A 438 1.79 4.94 0.96
N PRO A 439 1.21 3.79 0.63
CA PRO A 439 1.43 3.22 -0.72
C PRO A 439 0.99 4.13 -1.86
N ILE A 440 -0.13 4.86 -1.70
CA ILE A 440 -0.65 5.82 -2.69
C ILE A 440 -0.91 7.12 -1.94
N MET A 441 -0.44 8.20 -2.53
CA MET A 441 -0.63 9.53 -1.93
C MET A 441 -1.72 10.30 -2.70
N UNK A 442 -3.09 10.28 -2.44
CA UNK A 442 -4.18 10.81 -3.01
C UNK A 442 -4.91 11.64 -2.05
N ALA A 443 -5.05 12.73 -2.37
CA ALA A 443 -5.94 13.62 -1.60
C ALA A 443 -7.33 13.63 -2.21
N HIS A 444 -8.35 13.61 -1.35
CA HIS A 444 -9.75 13.60 -1.81
C HIS A 444 -10.64 14.09 -0.68
N GLY A 445 -11.60 14.85 -1.05
CA GLY A 445 -12.54 15.34 -0.05
C GLY A 445 -13.78 15.97 -0.65
N UNK A 446 -14.82 16.10 0.08
CA UNK A 446 -15.98 16.73 -0.11
C UNK A 446 -16.12 17.88 0.79
N GLY A 447 -16.66 18.88 0.21
CA GLY A 447 -17.07 20.03 1.05
C GLY A 447 -15.96 20.97 1.51
N VAL A 448 -14.79 20.46 1.72
CA VAL A 448 -13.59 21.23 2.11
C VAL A 448 -12.50 20.91 1.09
N PRO A 449 -11.72 21.90 0.64
CA PRO A 449 -10.66 21.62 -0.34
C PRO A 449 -9.66 20.56 0.12
N SER A 450 -9.31 19.68 -0.78
CA SER A 450 -8.24 18.70 -0.58
C SER A 450 -6.93 19.12 -1.24
N GLU A 451 -6.98 20.21 -2.00
CA GLU A 451 -5.83 20.72 -2.76
C GLU A 451 -4.94 21.61 -1.88
N PRO A 452 -3.61 21.35 -1.85
CA PRO A 452 -2.72 22.18 -1.03
C PRO A 452 -2.74 23.66 -1.37
N ILE A 453 -3.04 23.98 -2.63
CA ILE A 453 -3.03 25.38 -3.10
C ILE A 453 -4.07 26.27 -2.42
N TYR A 454 -5.07 25.66 -1.77
CA TYR A 454 -6.16 26.42 -1.10
C TYR A 454 -5.95 26.56 0.41
N TYR A 455 -4.74 26.27 0.89
CA TYR A 455 -4.38 26.39 2.31
C TYR A 455 -3.44 27.58 2.51
N SER A 456 -3.26 28.00 3.77
CA SER A 456 -2.37 29.10 4.09
C SER A 456 -0.95 28.82 3.60
N ASP A 457 -0.19 29.89 3.35
CA ASP A 457 1.16 29.75 2.80
C ASP A 457 2.06 28.88 3.67
N SER A 458 1.94 28.97 4.99
CA SER A 458 2.74 28.15 5.90
C SER A 458 2.40 26.66 5.76
N ILE A 459 1.12 26.34 5.63
CA ILE A 459 0.69 24.94 5.45
C ILE A 459 1.08 24.44 4.07
N LYS A 460 0.82 25.26 3.07
CA LYS A 460 1.18 24.95 1.69
C LYS A 460 2.67 24.62 1.54
N UNK A 461 3.39 25.20 2.11
CA UNK A 461 4.70 25.00 2.06
C UNK A 461 5.13 23.78 2.65
N ILE A 462 4.66 23.46 3.79
CA ILE A 462 4.96 22.20 4.42
C ILE A 462 4.47 21.01 3.55
N VAL A 463 3.25 21.07 3.07
CA VAL A 463 2.69 20.01 2.23
C VAL A 463 3.50 19.86 0.94
N GLN A 464 3.87 20.96 0.31
CA GLN A 464 4.75 20.95 -0.86
C GLN A 464 6.05 20.19 -0.57
N TYR A 465 6.68 20.49 0.57
CA TYR A 465 7.91 19.81 0.98
C TYR A 465 7.70 18.29 1.07
N PHE A 466 6.61 17.84 1.68
CA PHE A 466 6.38 16.40 1.85
C PHE A 466 6.01 15.72 0.52
N ILE A 467 5.32 16.41 -0.38
CA ILE A 467 5.08 15.85 -1.72
C ILE A 467 6.43 15.69 -2.45
N LYS A 468 7.29 16.71 -2.38
CA LYS A 468 8.63 16.63 -3.01
C LYS A 468 9.50 15.56 -2.35
N LEU A 469 9.43 15.43 -1.03
CA LEU A 469 10.17 14.38 -0.32
C LEU A 469 9.73 12.99 -0.77
N ARG A 470 8.42 12.79 -0.98
CA ARG A 470 7.92 11.52 -1.52
C ARG A 470 8.55 11.20 -2.87
N MET A 471 8.74 12.21 -3.74
CA MET A 471 9.42 12.00 -5.01
C MET A 471 10.88 11.56 -4.80
N GLN A 472 11.56 12.14 -3.80
CA GLN A 472 12.93 11.74 -3.50
C GLN A 472 13.00 10.32 -2.97
N PHE A 473 11.93 9.81 -2.37
CA PHE A 473 11.87 8.42 -1.89
C PHE A 473 11.55 7.41 -2.98
N LEU A 474 11.38 7.81 -4.23
CA LEU A 474 11.02 6.87 -5.31
C LEU A 474 11.95 5.65 -5.40
N PRO A 475 13.29 5.78 -5.29
CA PRO A 475 14.12 4.58 -5.32
C PRO A 475 13.76 3.58 -4.21
N TYR A 476 13.49 4.07 -3.01
CA TYR A 476 13.07 3.23 -1.88
C TYR A 476 11.67 2.65 -2.12
N ASN A 477 10.72 3.52 -2.47
CA ASN A 477 9.31 3.15 -2.60
C ASN A 477 9.08 2.21 -3.78
N TYR A 478 9.71 2.49 -4.93
CA TYR A 478 9.51 1.67 -6.12
C TYR A 478 10.18 0.29 -5.97
N THR A 479 11.26 0.21 -5.20
CA THR A 479 11.86 -1.09 -4.86
C THR A 479 10.91 -1.90 -3.98
N MET A 480 10.18 -1.26 -3.05
CA MET A 480 9.14 -1.96 -2.27
C MET A 480 8.01 -2.46 -3.19
N ALA A 481 7.64 -1.67 -4.19
CA ALA A 481 6.63 -2.11 -5.17
C ALA A 481 7.10 -3.36 -5.92
N PHE A 482 8.38 -3.41 -6.28
CA PHE A 482 8.98 -4.60 -6.88
C PHE A 482 8.90 -5.80 -5.93
N HIS A 483 9.27 -5.63 -4.66
CA HIS A 483 9.20 -6.72 -3.68
C HIS A 483 7.77 -7.22 -3.50
N ASN A 484 6.81 -6.29 -3.50
CA ASN A 484 5.39 -6.67 -3.41
C ASN A 484 4.96 -7.49 -4.62
N ALA A 485 5.33 -7.05 -5.83
CA ALA A 485 4.98 -7.74 -7.08
C ALA A 485 5.62 -9.13 -7.14
N ARG A 486 6.86 -9.24 -6.68
CA ARG A 486 7.62 -10.49 -6.76
C ARG A 486 7.23 -11.46 -5.65
N TYR A 487 7.06 -10.97 -4.41
CA TYR A 487 6.96 -11.82 -3.22
C TYR A 487 5.67 -11.62 -2.40
N GLY A 488 4.86 -10.62 -2.71
CA GLY A 488 3.69 -10.31 -1.90
C GLY A 488 3.97 -9.52 -0.63
N THR A 489 5.21 -9.07 -0.44
CA THR A 489 5.59 -8.33 0.77
C THR A 489 4.89 -6.96 0.79
N PRO A 490 4.14 -6.62 1.86
CA PRO A 490 3.48 -5.32 1.89
C PRO A 490 4.47 -4.16 2.06
N LEU A 491 4.09 -2.98 1.56
CA LEU A 491 4.92 -1.78 1.68
C LEU A 491 4.93 -1.26 3.13
N ALA A 492 3.75 -1.10 3.71
CA ALA A 492 3.61 -0.74 5.14
C ALA A 492 3.45 -2.00 5.96
N ARG A 493 4.17 -2.09 7.09
CA ARG A 493 4.22 -3.30 7.90
C ARG A 493 4.07 -2.97 9.38
N PRO A 494 3.42 -3.84 10.16
CA PRO A 494 3.29 -3.56 11.60
C PRO A 494 4.64 -3.61 12.32
N ILE A 495 4.71 -2.98 13.48
CA ILE A 495 5.96 -2.90 14.26
C ILE A 495 6.49 -4.28 14.63
N PHE A 496 5.59 -5.26 14.85
CA PHE A 496 6.00 -6.61 15.20
C PHE A 496 6.51 -7.43 13.99
N TRP A 497 6.51 -6.86 12.79
CA TRP A 497 6.93 -7.57 11.57
C TRP A 497 8.34 -8.15 11.67
N ASN A 498 9.30 -7.34 12.11
CA ASN A 498 10.71 -7.73 12.24
C ASN A 498 11.17 -7.80 13.69
N GLY A 499 10.25 -7.83 14.63
CA GLY A 499 10.59 -7.76 16.03
C GLY A 499 9.82 -8.75 16.89
N PRO A 500 9.89 -8.56 18.20
CA PRO A 500 9.14 -9.44 19.09
C PRO A 500 7.64 -9.34 18.85
N SER A 501 6.96 -10.47 18.96
CA SER A 501 5.49 -10.55 18.86
C SER A 501 4.83 -10.51 20.25
N SER A 502 5.50 -9.93 21.24
CA SER A 502 4.91 -9.71 22.57
C SER A 502 3.82 -8.65 22.50
N LYS A 503 2.97 -8.65 23.51
CA LYS A 503 1.82 -7.74 23.60
C LYS A 503 2.23 -6.27 23.43
N GLU A 504 3.39 -5.90 23.96
CA GLU A 504 3.91 -4.53 23.83
C GLU A 504 3.96 -4.07 22.38
N PHE A 505 4.35 -4.96 21.46
CA PHE A 505 4.48 -4.61 20.05
C PHE A 505 3.24 -4.93 19.23
N THR A 506 2.51 -5.99 19.58
CA THR A 506 1.29 -6.33 18.83
C THR A 506 0.12 -5.38 19.13
N ASP A 507 0.22 -4.60 20.19
CA ASP A 507 -0.80 -3.61 20.54
C ASP A 507 -0.49 -2.21 19.98
N ILE A 508 0.59 -2.05 19.20
CA ILE A 508 0.91 -0.74 18.60
C ILE A 508 0.01 -0.52 17.37
N ASN A 509 -0.79 0.55 17.40
CA ASN A 509 -1.74 0.89 16.34
C ASN A 509 -1.49 2.27 15.73
N ASP A 510 -0.37 2.92 16.08
CA ASP A 510 -0.10 4.30 15.68
C ASP A 510 1.32 4.51 15.16
N GLN A 511 2.00 3.42 14.83
CA GLN A 511 3.33 3.43 14.21
C GLN A 511 3.43 2.26 13.26
N TYR A 512 4.31 2.36 12.28
CA TYR A 512 4.50 1.26 11.34
C TYR A 512 5.87 1.33 10.68
N TYR A 513 6.33 0.19 10.16
CA TYR A 513 7.47 0.15 9.25
C TYR A 513 7.01 0.57 7.85
N TRP A 514 7.77 1.47 7.24
CA TRP A 514 7.69 1.78 5.83
C TRP A 514 8.87 1.09 5.16
N GLY A 515 8.61 -0.08 4.56
CA GLY A 515 9.67 -0.99 4.14
C GLY A 515 10.31 -1.68 5.34
N ASN A 516 11.55 -2.13 5.17
CA ASN A 516 12.29 -2.83 6.24
C ASN A 516 12.99 -1.89 7.20
N ASP A 517 13.29 -0.68 6.78
CA ASP A 517 14.36 0.09 7.42
C ASP A 517 13.89 1.38 8.08
N ILE A 518 12.64 1.78 7.88
CA ILE A 518 12.12 3.06 8.38
C ILE A 518 10.88 2.82 9.21
N ILE A 519 10.83 3.40 10.43
CA ILE A 519 9.60 3.46 11.23
C ILE A 519 9.02 4.86 11.10
N VAL A 520 7.72 4.92 10.83
CA VAL A 520 6.94 6.15 10.72
C VAL A 520 6.03 6.23 11.95
N ALA A 521 6.09 7.33 12.68
CA ALA A 521 5.25 7.56 13.85
C ALA A 521 4.49 8.88 13.68
N PRO A 522 3.39 8.86 12.90
CA PRO A 522 2.70 10.12 12.54
C PRO A 522 2.07 10.79 13.74
N ILE A 523 1.92 12.11 13.65
CA ILE A 523 1.13 12.87 14.62
C ILE A 523 -0.33 12.75 14.21
N LEU A 524 -1.15 12.25 15.11
CA LEU A 524 -2.54 11.89 14.84
C LEU A 524 -3.56 12.84 15.47
N HIS A 525 -3.08 13.91 16.10
CA HIS A 525 -3.91 14.97 16.68
C HIS A 525 -3.41 16.30 16.16
N SER A 526 -4.30 17.13 15.65
CA SER A 526 -3.93 18.38 14.99
C SER A 526 -3.12 19.33 15.88
N ASP A 527 -3.42 19.33 17.16
CA ASP A 527 -2.82 20.27 18.13
C ASP A 527 -1.53 19.76 18.76
N SER A 528 -1.15 18.51 18.47
CA SER A 528 0.03 17.92 19.10
C SER A 528 1.33 18.30 18.40
N ILE A 529 2.33 18.66 19.20
CA ILE A 529 3.68 18.94 18.74
C ILE A 529 4.70 17.96 19.33
N SER A 530 4.21 16.83 19.82
CA SER A 530 5.04 15.72 20.29
C SER A 530 4.17 14.48 20.38
N ARG A 531 4.82 13.32 20.50
CA ARG A 531 4.11 12.07 20.72
C ARG A 531 5.03 11.04 21.37
N LYS A 532 4.43 10.07 22.05
CA LYS A 532 5.17 8.90 22.52
C LYS A 532 5.57 8.02 21.33
N VAL A 533 6.77 7.47 21.40
CA VAL A 533 7.31 6.55 20.39
C VAL A 533 7.87 5.32 21.09
N ILE A 534 7.61 4.16 20.53
CA ILE A 534 8.18 2.89 20.99
C ILE A 534 9.03 2.33 19.85
N LEU A 535 10.32 2.11 20.11
CA LEU A 535 11.21 1.50 19.11
C LEU A 535 11.55 0.06 19.49
N PRO A 536 11.51 -0.86 18.55
CA PRO A 536 11.92 -2.25 18.81
C PRO A 536 13.41 -2.36 19.09
N PRO A 537 13.89 -3.54 19.51
CA PRO A 537 15.34 -3.73 19.71
C PRO A 537 16.17 -3.36 18.51
N GLY A 538 17.42 -2.95 18.75
CA GLY A 538 18.36 -2.53 17.73
C GLY A 538 18.87 -1.13 18.00
N LYS A 539 19.55 -0.57 17.02
CA LYS A 539 20.06 0.80 17.06
C LYS A 539 19.29 1.61 16.01
N TRP A 540 18.88 2.83 16.37
CA TRP A 540 18.03 3.65 15.51
C TRP A 540 18.64 5.04 15.35
N PHE A 541 18.23 5.72 14.29
CA PHE A 541 18.62 7.11 14.02
C PHE A 541 17.36 7.92 13.73
N ASP A 542 17.31 9.14 14.27
CA ASP A 542 16.32 10.11 13.82
C ASP A 542 16.66 10.49 12.38
N PHE A 543 15.72 10.31 11.46
CA PHE A 543 15.95 10.59 10.03
C PHE A 543 16.37 12.06 9.79
N TRP A 544 15.81 12.98 10.57
CA TRP A 544 16.00 14.42 10.31
C TRP A 544 17.33 14.94 10.82
N SER A 545 17.78 14.48 11.98
CA SER A 545 18.96 15.01 12.65
C SER A 545 20.13 14.06 12.69
N ASN A 546 19.91 12.77 12.38
CA ASN A 546 20.87 11.68 12.55
C ASN A 546 21.18 11.36 14.02
N TYR A 547 20.39 11.85 14.97
CA TYR A 547 20.57 11.57 16.39
C TYR A 547 20.43 10.05 16.62
N ARG A 548 21.40 9.49 17.38
CA ARG A 548 21.38 8.05 17.70
C ARG A 548 20.36 7.79 18.82
N ILE A 549 19.52 6.78 18.62
CA ILE A 549 18.48 6.43 19.60
C ILE A 549 18.59 4.93 19.86
N PRO A 550 18.77 4.51 21.13
CA PRO A 550 18.79 3.08 21.42
C PRO A 550 17.42 2.46 21.18
N GLY A 551 17.41 1.25 20.70
CA GLY A 551 16.18 0.49 20.54
C GLY A 551 15.70 -0.04 21.89
N ASN A 552 14.56 -0.72 21.84
CA ASN A 552 13.89 -1.23 23.02
C ASN A 552 13.62 -0.08 24.00
N SER A 553 13.18 1.05 23.46
CA SER A 553 12.99 2.31 24.20
C SER A 553 11.61 2.88 23.99
N ASN A 554 11.19 3.66 24.94
CA ASN A 554 9.89 4.35 24.96
C ASN A 554 10.17 5.78 25.41
N PHE A 555 9.85 6.76 24.57
CA PHE A 555 10.21 8.15 24.82
C PHE A 555 9.21 9.09 24.16
N VAL A 556 9.28 10.38 24.53
CA VAL A 556 8.47 11.42 23.90
C VAL A 556 9.33 12.11 22.85
N MET A 557 8.85 12.08 21.59
CA MET A 557 9.53 12.71 20.47
C MET A 557 8.88 14.06 20.15
N PRO A 558 9.64 15.14 20.14
CA PRO A 558 9.12 16.42 19.62
C PRO A 558 8.81 16.30 18.14
N ALA A 559 7.73 16.93 17.73
CA ALA A 559 7.31 16.92 16.33
C ALA A 559 6.62 18.24 15.99
N PRO A 560 7.40 19.30 15.79
CA PRO A 560 6.81 20.56 15.35
C PRO A 560 6.06 20.35 14.04
N LEU A 561 5.25 21.32 13.66
CA LEU A 561 4.28 21.15 12.58
C LEU A 561 4.93 20.73 11.25
N ASN A 562 6.17 21.16 11.01
CA ASN A 562 6.89 20.83 9.77
C ASN A 562 7.61 19.48 9.83
N MET A 563 7.35 18.63 10.83
CA MET A 563 8.06 17.36 11.01
C MET A 563 7.11 16.22 11.32
N ILE A 564 7.38 15.07 10.71
CA ILE A 564 6.79 13.79 11.08
C ILE A 564 7.90 12.92 11.67
N PRO A 565 7.73 12.32 12.84
CA PRO A 565 8.78 11.44 13.38
C PRO A 565 9.05 10.25 12.46
N LEU A 566 10.31 10.14 12.04
CA LEU A 566 10.82 9.06 11.21
C LEU A 566 12.10 8.53 11.83
N PHE A 567 12.23 7.20 11.89
CA PHE A 567 13.40 6.55 12.50
C PHE A 567 13.98 5.56 11.52
N VAL A 568 15.29 5.60 11.36
CA VAL A 568 15.99 4.70 10.43
C VAL A 568 16.74 3.66 11.24
N LYS A 569 16.60 2.43 10.82
CA LYS A 569 17.25 1.30 11.46
C LYS A 569 18.76 1.36 11.21
N GLY A 570 19.57 1.23 12.26
CA GLY A 570 21.02 1.11 12.11
C GLY A 570 21.37 -0.17 11.36
N GLY A 571 22.36 -0.08 10.49
CA GLY A 571 22.73 -1.19 9.61
C GLY A 571 21.86 -1.23 8.37
N SER A 572 21.53 -0.08 7.79
CA SER A 572 20.71 0.00 6.59
C SER A 572 21.31 0.99 5.60
N VAL A 573 20.96 0.82 4.31
CA VAL A 573 21.21 1.80 3.27
C VAL A 573 19.87 2.21 2.68
N ILE A 574 19.55 3.50 2.75
CA ILE A 574 18.29 4.05 2.24
C ILE A 574 18.57 4.70 0.89
N PRO A 575 18.02 4.17 -0.21
CA PRO A 575 18.21 4.79 -1.52
C PRO A 575 17.17 5.88 -1.77
N LEU A 576 17.65 7.07 -2.09
CA LEU A 576 16.83 8.21 -2.46
C LEU A 576 17.29 8.73 -3.82
N THR A 577 16.57 9.70 -4.38
CA THR A 577 17.04 10.46 -5.53
C THR A 577 17.04 11.95 -5.19
N PHE A 578 17.53 12.77 -6.10
CA PHE A 578 17.57 14.20 -5.92
C PHE A 578 16.23 14.83 -6.31
N PRO A 579 15.96 16.08 -5.90
CA PRO A 579 14.63 16.65 -6.12
C PRO A 579 14.17 16.59 -7.58
N ILE A 580 12.94 16.12 -7.77
CA ILE A 580 12.23 16.11 -9.05
C ILE A 580 10.79 16.56 -8.78
N ASN A 581 10.11 17.07 -9.80
CA ASN A 581 8.75 17.60 -9.66
C ASN A 581 7.69 16.72 -10.29
N ASN A 582 8.07 15.54 -10.80
CA ASN A 582 7.12 14.58 -11.40
C ASN A 582 7.81 13.23 -11.50
N THR A 583 7.05 12.16 -11.33
CA THR A 583 7.62 10.81 -11.40
C THR A 583 8.24 10.51 -12.77
N ALA A 584 7.75 11.13 -13.84
CA ALA A 584 8.32 10.92 -15.18
C ALA A 584 9.77 11.39 -15.28
N SER A 585 10.21 12.26 -14.38
CA SER A 585 11.59 12.73 -14.32
C SER A 585 12.51 11.78 -13.55
N TYR A 586 11.98 10.72 -12.97
CA TYR A 586 12.78 9.71 -12.27
C TYR A 586 13.32 8.70 -13.28
N ALA A 587 14.49 9.00 -13.83
CA ALA A 587 15.12 8.16 -14.85
C ALA A 587 16.14 7.18 -14.26
N GLY A 588 16.47 7.33 -13.00
CA GLY A 588 17.51 6.52 -12.36
C GLY A 588 18.92 6.99 -12.67
N ASP A 589 19.07 8.20 -13.16
CA ASP A 589 20.39 8.77 -13.51
C ASP A 589 21.14 9.37 -12.32
N SER A 590 20.46 9.50 -11.18
CA SER A 590 21.04 10.07 -9.96
C SER A 590 20.52 9.35 -8.74
N LEU A 591 21.42 8.96 -7.84
CA LEU A 591 21.07 8.29 -6.59
C LEU A 591 21.77 8.95 -5.41
N LEU A 592 21.04 9.05 -4.29
CA LEU A 592 21.59 9.40 -2.99
C LEU A 592 21.41 8.17 -2.09
N LEU A 593 22.50 7.52 -1.72
CA LEU A 593 22.46 6.28 -0.94
C LEU A 593 22.95 6.59 0.47
N ILE A 594 22.07 6.52 1.46
CA ILE A 594 22.42 6.91 2.83
C ILE A 594 22.65 5.66 3.67
N TYR A 595 23.90 5.48 4.11
CA TYR A 595 24.31 4.36 4.96
C TYR A 595 24.28 4.81 6.42
N PHE A 596 23.42 4.20 7.22
CA PHE A 596 23.32 4.43 8.66
C PHE A 596 24.05 3.27 9.34
N ARG A 597 25.25 3.53 9.83
CA ARG A 597 26.12 2.46 10.37
C ARG A 597 25.69 2.04 11.78
N ASP A 598 25.65 0.74 11.98
CA ASP A 598 25.60 0.12 13.29
C ASP A 598 26.84 -0.74 13.40
N SER A 599 27.73 -0.39 14.33
CA SER A 599 29.03 -1.06 14.46
C SER A 599 28.92 -2.54 14.87
N SER A 600 27.75 -2.99 15.31
CA SER A 600 27.53 -4.40 15.61
C SER A 600 27.15 -5.22 14.38
N ILE A 601 26.89 -4.57 13.24
CA ILE A 601 26.45 -5.20 12.00
C ILE A 601 27.56 -5.04 10.96
N THR A 602 28.21 -6.14 10.60
CA THR A 602 29.36 -6.12 9.70
C THR A 602 28.99 -6.31 8.23
N GLU A 603 27.76 -6.71 7.93
CA GLU A 603 27.29 -6.83 6.55
C GLU A 603 25.88 -6.28 6.42
N VAL A 604 25.70 -5.34 5.49
CA VAL A 604 24.42 -4.69 5.21
C VAL A 604 24.11 -4.90 3.73
N LYS A 605 22.84 -5.18 3.43
CA LYS A 605 22.37 -5.34 2.06
C LYS A 605 21.15 -4.47 1.81
N SER A 606 21.06 -3.93 0.59
CA SER A 606 19.93 -3.15 0.15
C SER A 606 19.77 -3.35 -1.35
N GLN A 607 18.69 -2.80 -1.91
CA GLN A 607 18.41 -2.96 -3.35
C GLN A 607 17.80 -1.69 -3.90
N VAL A 608 17.97 -1.49 -5.22
CA VAL A 608 17.25 -0.45 -5.96
C VAL A 608 16.74 -1.07 -7.26
N PHE A 609 15.45 -0.94 -7.50
CA PHE A 609 14.78 -1.46 -8.68
C PHE A 609 14.48 -0.35 -9.66
N PHE A 610 14.76 -0.60 -10.94
CA PHE A 610 14.48 0.33 -12.03
C PHE A 610 13.83 -0.42 -13.19
N ASP A 611 12.84 0.20 -13.81
CA ASP A 611 12.35 -0.21 -15.13
C ASP A 611 11.77 1.03 -15.83
N ASP A 612 11.02 0.82 -16.91
CA ASP A 612 10.46 1.97 -17.64
C ASP A 612 9.26 2.62 -16.95
N GLY A 613 8.72 2.00 -15.90
CA GLY A 613 7.61 2.54 -15.12
C GLY A 613 6.23 2.32 -15.67
N PHE A 614 6.09 1.68 -16.84
CA PHE A 614 4.76 1.54 -17.44
C PHE A 614 4.49 0.21 -18.15
N SER A 615 5.52 -0.50 -18.62
CA SER A 615 5.33 -1.74 -19.38
C SER A 615 4.85 -2.88 -18.47
N SER A 616 3.76 -3.51 -18.84
CA SER A 616 3.15 -4.59 -18.05
C SER A 616 4.01 -5.85 -17.98
N SER A 617 4.90 -6.05 -18.96
CA SER A 617 5.70 -7.27 -19.05
C SER A 617 7.16 -7.09 -18.61
N SER A 618 7.51 -5.97 -17.96
CA SER A 618 8.91 -5.70 -17.65
C SER A 618 9.58 -6.82 -16.84
N LEU A 619 8.89 -7.32 -15.79
CA LEU A 619 9.44 -8.40 -14.97
C LEU A 619 9.55 -9.71 -15.75
N LYS A 620 8.51 -10.04 -16.51
CA LYS A 620 8.48 -11.29 -17.28
C LYS A 620 9.58 -11.32 -18.34
N ASP A 621 9.80 -10.18 -19.00
CA ASP A 621 10.75 -10.09 -20.11
C ASP A 621 12.18 -9.78 -19.66
N GLY A 622 12.40 -9.53 -18.36
CA GLY A 622 13.72 -9.16 -17.87
C GLY A 622 14.12 -7.72 -18.19
N ASN A 623 13.16 -6.88 -18.58
CA ASN A 623 13.40 -5.48 -18.97
C ASN A 623 13.40 -4.57 -17.76
N PHE A 624 14.35 -4.78 -16.87
CA PHE A 624 14.52 -4.03 -15.64
C PHE A 624 15.96 -4.16 -15.17
N ARG A 625 16.30 -3.39 -14.16
CA ARG A 625 17.59 -3.49 -13.47
C ARG A 625 17.34 -3.53 -11.97
N LEU A 626 17.81 -4.60 -11.31
CA LEU A 626 17.82 -4.69 -9.86
C LEU A 626 19.26 -4.57 -9.41
N LEU A 627 19.61 -3.44 -8.81
CA LEU A 627 20.94 -3.22 -8.24
C LEU A 627 20.95 -3.70 -6.80
N GLY A 628 21.97 -4.48 -6.44
CA GLY A 628 22.23 -4.86 -5.07
C GLY A 628 23.32 -3.98 -4.49
N ILE A 629 23.06 -3.45 -3.29
CA ILE A 629 24.01 -2.65 -2.54
C ILE A 629 24.50 -3.51 -1.38
N GLN A 630 25.81 -3.53 -1.16
CA GLN A 630 26.40 -4.27 -0.06
C GLN A 630 27.43 -3.41 0.65
N VAL A 631 27.34 -3.37 1.98
CA VAL A 631 28.35 -2.71 2.81
C VAL A 631 28.93 -3.78 3.71
N LYS A 632 30.26 -3.92 3.69
CA LYS A 632 31.00 -4.86 4.54
C LYS A 632 32.02 -4.12 5.37
N GLU A 633 32.06 -4.39 6.67
CA GLU A 633 33.05 -3.82 7.57
C GLU A 633 33.98 -4.92 8.07
N ASP A 634 35.28 -4.72 7.85
CA ASP A 634 36.33 -5.57 8.41
C ASP A 634 37.03 -4.77 9.52
N LYS A 635 36.69 -5.08 10.75
CA LYS A 635 37.24 -4.39 11.92
C LYS A 635 38.71 -4.67 12.15
N THR A 636 39.20 -5.86 11.73
CA THR A 636 40.61 -6.23 11.85
C THR A 636 41.46 -5.35 10.93
N GLN A 637 40.98 -5.13 9.70
CA GLN A 637 41.69 -4.30 8.75
C GLN A 637 41.27 -2.81 8.86
N GLN A 638 40.33 -2.50 9.73
CA GLN A 638 39.79 -1.15 9.92
C GLN A 638 39.31 -0.55 8.60
N MET A 639 38.43 -1.28 7.93
CA MET A 639 38.00 -0.96 6.57
C MET A 639 36.50 -1.19 6.41
N ILE A 640 35.84 -0.27 5.71
CA ILE A 640 34.45 -0.45 5.28
C ILE A 640 34.43 -0.38 3.75
N GLN A 641 33.82 -1.37 3.13
CA GLN A 641 33.68 -1.45 1.68
C GLN A 641 32.21 -1.33 1.29
N PHE A 642 31.90 -0.40 0.39
CA PHE A 642 30.55 -0.14 -0.13
C PHE A 642 30.58 -0.49 -1.61
N SER A 643 29.72 -1.40 -2.04
CA SER A 643 29.65 -1.85 -3.44
C SER A 643 28.22 -1.88 -3.95
N MET A 644 28.06 -1.78 -5.26
CA MET A 644 26.77 -1.82 -5.93
C MET A 644 26.94 -2.56 -7.26
N ASN A 645 26.15 -3.61 -7.46
CA ASN A 645 26.21 -4.43 -8.65
C ASN A 645 24.83 -4.92 -9.07
N THR A 646 24.65 -5.19 -10.36
CA THR A 646 23.41 -5.80 -10.84
C THR A 646 23.24 -7.19 -10.21
N MET A 647 22.06 -7.42 -9.66
CA MET A 647 21.64 -8.72 -9.17
C MET A 647 20.79 -9.45 -10.20
N GLU A 648 19.95 -8.71 -10.94
CA GLU A 648 18.98 -9.30 -11.86
C GLU A 648 18.56 -8.26 -12.89
N GLY A 649 18.11 -8.74 -14.06
CA GLY A 649 17.59 -7.88 -15.11
C GLY A 649 18.62 -7.50 -16.16
N ASN A 650 18.15 -7.16 -17.35
CA ASN A 650 18.98 -6.89 -18.52
C ASN A 650 19.01 -5.42 -18.92
N GLY A 651 18.47 -4.55 -18.06
CA GLY A 651 18.32 -3.14 -18.40
C GLY A 651 16.91 -2.83 -18.89
N TYR A 652 16.62 -1.56 -19.14
CA TYR A 652 15.27 -1.11 -19.49
C TYR A 652 15.32 0.06 -20.46
N ALA A 653 14.22 0.28 -21.16
CA ALA A 653 14.11 1.40 -22.10
C ALA A 653 14.31 2.72 -21.36
N GLY A 654 15.24 3.55 -21.85
CA GLY A 654 15.56 4.81 -21.22
C GLY A 654 16.59 4.73 -20.11
N GLU A 655 17.17 3.55 -19.87
CA GLU A 655 18.20 3.41 -18.84
C GLU A 655 19.38 4.32 -19.15
N PRO A 656 19.86 5.15 -18.20
CA PRO A 656 21.02 6.00 -18.45
C PRO A 656 22.29 5.18 -18.62
N GLU A 657 23.23 5.67 -19.42
CA GLU A 657 24.53 5.01 -19.62
C GLU A 657 25.35 5.00 -18.33
N SER A 658 25.16 5.98 -17.50
CA SER A 658 25.83 6.09 -16.20
C SER A 658 24.97 6.85 -15.22
N ARG A 659 25.27 6.70 -13.95
CA ARG A 659 24.53 7.33 -12.86
C ARG A 659 25.48 8.16 -12.02
N MET A 660 25.02 9.34 -11.63
CA MET A 660 25.71 10.13 -10.60
C MET A 660 25.26 9.57 -9.25
N VAL A 661 26.22 9.18 -8.42
CA VAL A 661 25.91 8.60 -7.11
C VAL A 661 26.59 9.43 -6.02
N ILE A 662 25.80 9.83 -5.03
CA ILE A 662 26.36 10.34 -3.78
C ILE A 662 26.03 9.31 -2.70
N THR A 663 27.06 8.81 -2.04
CA THR A 663 26.88 7.97 -0.85
C THR A 663 27.09 8.85 0.36
N LYS A 664 26.14 8.83 1.27
CA LYS A 664 26.18 9.59 2.52
C LYS A 664 26.30 8.58 3.66
N TRP A 665 27.36 8.70 4.44
CA TRP A 665 27.70 7.73 5.47
C TRP A 665 27.52 8.38 6.84
N ILE A 666 26.65 7.81 7.66
CA ILE A 666 26.28 8.35 8.97
C ILE A 666 26.90 7.47 10.05
N ASP A 667 27.58 8.10 10.99
CA ASP A 667 28.16 7.43 12.17
C ASP A 667 29.32 6.47 11.79
N VAL A 668 30.11 6.87 10.81
CA VAL A 668 31.31 6.12 10.43
C VAL A 668 32.55 6.75 11.10
N PRO A 669 33.60 5.96 11.37
CA PRO A 669 34.85 6.53 11.88
C PRO A 669 35.45 7.53 10.87
N LYS A 670 36.20 8.51 11.39
CA LYS A 670 36.88 9.47 10.52
C LYS A 670 37.77 8.72 9.53
N PRO A 671 37.65 8.99 8.23
CA PRO A 671 38.46 8.28 7.26
C PRO A 671 39.93 8.73 7.32
N ARG A 672 40.81 7.76 7.24
CA ARG A 672 42.23 7.98 7.02
C ARG A 672 42.51 8.06 5.51
N LYS A 673 41.82 7.25 4.74
CA LYS A 673 41.97 7.17 3.29
C LYS A 673 40.67 6.67 2.67
N ILE A 674 40.32 7.21 1.53
CA ILE A 674 39.15 6.77 0.77
C ILE A 674 39.62 6.42 -0.64
N LEU A 675 39.23 5.23 -1.11
CA LEU A 675 39.56 4.76 -2.46
C LEU A 675 38.28 4.47 -3.23
N ILE A 676 38.30 4.69 -4.53
CA ILE A 676 37.29 4.18 -5.45
C ILE A 676 38.06 3.36 -6.48
N GLY A 677 37.80 2.05 -6.50
CA GLY A 677 38.65 1.12 -7.21
C GLY A 677 40.06 1.16 -6.64
N LYS A 678 41.05 1.52 -7.45
CA LYS A 678 42.45 1.63 -7.02
C LYS A 678 42.88 3.05 -6.74
N SER A 679 41.99 4.04 -6.98
CA SER A 679 42.37 5.46 -6.91
C SER A 679 41.98 6.08 -5.57
N THR A 680 42.93 6.74 -4.92
CA THR A 680 42.64 7.57 -3.74
C THR A 680 41.91 8.83 -4.21
N ILE A 681 40.82 9.17 -3.52
CA ILE A 681 40.04 10.37 -3.90
C ILE A 681 40.32 11.51 -2.95
N PRO A 682 40.27 12.76 -3.48
CA PRO A 682 40.55 13.93 -2.65
C PRO A 682 39.36 14.32 -1.76
N MET A 683 39.67 15.12 -0.74
CA MET A 683 38.64 15.69 0.13
C MET A 683 38.28 17.09 -0.37
N ALA A 684 36.99 17.35 -0.54
CA ALA A 684 36.45 18.64 -0.90
C ALA A 684 36.59 19.62 0.27
N LYS A 685 36.73 20.89 -0.04
CA LYS A 685 36.78 21.94 0.97
C LYS A 685 35.42 22.25 1.56
N ASP A 686 34.38 22.10 0.75
CA ASP A 686 33.03 22.47 1.13
C ASP A 686 32.01 21.65 0.33
N GLU A 687 30.77 21.81 0.70
CA GLU A 687 29.64 21.07 0.09
C GLU A 687 29.49 21.44 -1.41
N MET A 688 29.67 22.69 -1.76
CA MET A 688 29.55 23.10 -3.15
C MET A 688 30.56 22.38 -4.04
N SER A 689 31.80 22.23 -3.54
CA SER A 689 32.85 21.49 -4.27
C SER A 689 32.42 20.03 -4.51
N LEU A 690 31.70 19.42 -3.56
CA LEU A 690 31.19 18.08 -3.74
C LEU A 690 30.22 18.00 -4.93
N TYR A 691 29.30 18.96 -5.01
CA TYR A 691 28.26 18.92 -6.04
C TYR A 691 28.76 19.40 -7.41
N THR A 692 29.81 20.20 -7.48
CA THR A 692 30.30 20.76 -8.74
C THR A 692 31.48 19.99 -9.33
N SER A 693 32.13 19.11 -8.59
CA SER A 693 33.31 18.40 -9.06
C SER A 693 32.99 17.45 -10.23
N PRO A 694 33.77 17.49 -11.31
CA PRO A 694 33.62 16.50 -12.38
C PRO A 694 34.26 15.16 -12.05
N MET A 695 35.07 15.11 -11.00
CA MET A 695 35.84 13.94 -10.58
C MET A 695 35.29 13.41 -9.27
N PRO A 696 35.50 12.12 -8.96
CA PRO A 696 35.15 11.60 -7.65
C PRO A 696 35.81 12.38 -6.53
N ILE A 697 35.04 12.70 -5.51
CA ILE A 697 35.50 13.56 -4.41
C ILE A 697 34.69 13.23 -3.16
N ALA A 698 35.30 13.42 -2.00
CA ALA A 698 34.63 13.22 -0.71
C ALA A 698 34.59 14.50 0.09
N TRP A 699 33.59 14.64 0.94
CA TRP A 699 33.43 15.79 1.83
C TRP A 699 33.04 15.30 3.21
N HIS A 700 33.78 15.72 4.22
CA HIS A 700 33.52 15.37 5.61
C HIS A 700 32.83 16.55 6.29
N LYS A 701 31.56 16.37 6.60
CA LYS A 701 30.75 17.37 7.29
C LYS A 701 30.79 17.09 8.79
N LYS A 702 31.56 17.91 9.49
CA LYS A 702 31.63 17.80 10.94
C LYS A 702 30.36 18.36 11.56
N SER A 703 29.80 17.61 12.49
CA SER A 703 28.61 18.08 13.21
C SER A 703 28.99 19.25 14.13
N VAL A 704 28.16 20.28 14.12
CA VAL A 704 28.33 21.40 15.06
C VAL A 704 27.86 21.01 16.47
N ASN A 705 27.04 19.97 16.56
CA ASN A 705 26.55 19.43 17.81
C ASN A 705 27.29 18.11 18.09
N PRO A 706 28.12 18.05 19.14
CA PRO A 706 28.94 16.85 19.37
C PRO A 706 28.14 15.59 19.72
N VAL A 707 26.86 15.73 20.02
CA VAL A 707 25.97 14.59 20.28
C VAL A 707 25.57 13.88 18.96
N LEU A 708 25.60 14.63 17.84
CA LEU A 708 25.23 14.08 16.55
C LEU A 708 26.45 13.54 15.82
N PRO A 709 26.29 12.46 15.05
CA PRO A 709 27.41 11.95 14.27
C PRO A 709 27.79 12.88 13.13
N ASP A 710 29.08 12.87 12.77
CA ASP A 710 29.53 13.50 11.54
C ASP A 710 28.95 12.76 10.33
N GLU A 711 28.95 13.44 9.19
CA GLU A 711 28.53 12.84 7.93
C GLU A 711 29.73 12.83 6.96
N LEU A 712 29.86 11.72 6.24
CA LEU A 712 30.83 11.64 5.15
C LEU A 712 30.04 11.49 3.85
N HIS A 713 30.27 12.38 2.90
CA HIS A 713 29.62 12.36 1.59
C HIS A 713 30.66 12.03 0.54
N ILE A 714 30.36 11.07 -0.35
CA ILE A 714 31.27 10.68 -1.41
C ILE A 714 30.52 10.73 -2.73
N ARG A 715 30.97 11.55 -3.66
CA ARG A 715 30.40 11.62 -5.00
C ARG A 715 31.22 10.76 -5.95
N CYS A 716 30.55 9.98 -6.76
CA CYS A 716 31.21 9.13 -7.75
C CYS A 716 30.25 8.86 -8.92
N LYS A 717 30.74 8.16 -9.92
CA LYS A 717 29.99 7.79 -11.10
C LYS A 717 29.86 6.26 -11.12
N ALA A 718 28.66 5.78 -11.35
CA ALA A 718 28.40 4.35 -11.54
C ALA A 718 28.04 4.10 -13.00
N GLY A 719 28.39 2.94 -13.50
CA GLY A 719 27.88 2.48 -14.80
C GLY A 719 26.47 1.94 -14.65
N GLN A 720 25.94 1.43 -15.74
CA GLN A 720 24.60 0.83 -15.73
C GLN A 720 24.52 -0.37 -14.76
N ALA A 721 25.52 -1.22 -14.82
CA ALA A 721 25.48 -2.53 -14.14
C ALA A 721 26.19 -2.53 -12.79
N SER A 722 27.09 -1.60 -12.55
CA SER A 722 27.92 -1.65 -11.32
C SER A 722 28.57 -0.31 -11.04
N MET A 723 29.09 -0.22 -9.83
CA MET A 723 29.89 0.92 -9.36
C MET A 723 31.19 0.36 -8.78
N ASN A 724 32.31 1.01 -9.09
CA ASN A 724 33.58 0.65 -8.45
C ASN A 724 33.42 0.76 -6.94
N ALA A 725 33.92 -0.23 -6.22
CA ALA A 725 33.78 -0.26 -4.77
C ALA A 725 34.42 0.95 -4.13
N ILE A 726 33.72 1.52 -3.16
CA ILE A 726 34.24 2.58 -2.32
C ILE A 726 34.81 1.93 -1.08
N ILE A 727 36.08 2.19 -0.78
CA ILE A 727 36.76 1.62 0.37
C ILE A 727 37.17 2.76 1.30
N LEU A 728 36.64 2.72 2.51
CA LEU A 728 36.97 3.66 3.56
C LEU A 728 37.91 2.96 4.54
N GLN A 729 39.15 3.47 4.68
CA GLN A 729 40.11 3.00 5.67
C GLN A 729 40.12 3.99 6.83
N TYR A 730 40.07 3.46 8.07
CA TYR A 730 40.03 4.27 9.27
C TYR A 730 41.03 3.75 10.30
N GLY A 731 41.11 4.41 11.45
CA GLY A 731 42.01 4.03 12.52
C GLY A 731 43.46 4.46 12.26
N LYS A 732 44.36 4.10 13.18
CA LYS A 732 45.80 4.39 13.01
C LYS A 732 46.36 3.31 12.12
N GLY A 733 47.06 3.70 11.07
CA GLY A 733 47.77 2.75 10.21
C GLY A 733 48.71 1.91 11.03
N GLY A 734 48.53 0.61 10.99
CA GLY A 734 49.53 -0.28 11.60
C GLY A 734 50.87 -0.03 10.93
N LYS A 735 51.88 0.17 11.72
CA LYS A 735 53.25 0.08 11.17
C LYS A 735 53.40 -1.37 10.72
N LYS A 736 53.69 -1.58 9.43
CA LYS A 736 54.14 -2.89 8.94
C LYS A 736 55.44 -3.22 9.57
#